data_9671a00fa2d6af36c06ee4aba1f7f46c
#
_entry.id   9671a00fa2d6af36c06ee4aba1f7f46c
#
_cell.length_a   1.000
_cell.length_b   1.000
_cell.length_c   1.000
_cell.angle_alpha   90.00
_cell.angle_beta   90.00
_cell.angle_gamma   90.00
#
_symmetry.space_group_name_H-M   'P 1'
#
loop_
_entity.id
_entity.type
_entity.pdbx_description
1 polymer ?
#
loop_
_entity_poly.entity_id
_entity_poly.type
_entity_poly.pdbx_seq_one_letter_code
_entity_poly.pdbx_strand_id
1 'polypeptide(L)'
;MTQHLNPLIVADFNIEGGLSNNEQITTKVPCAPYKVTRTKWSSEMTISVPRVAILDPACGTGSFGSEIIKYIKNTYFSGARSAFYENYIQQENGLLSRLIGFEIMMTSYVVAHLKIRRTIDETLGHLPAVQLPINIFLTNTLAPPMSNLERGEQLTLFDFSAAITEEAYNADTWKARRPIKVIIGNPPYLAASTNPYDISAYKTETDGVTDFGEKKHWLNDDYVKFFRFSEQIIDKNKEGVLAFVSNNGYLDNPTFRGMRGSLLRSFDKIYIVNLHGSANKKETAPDGSRDENIFDIMQGVSLFIGVKKTKKTDWAKVYYTDIWGTRKTKLEALAKGDLTFTQLKLDQKMAYFIPFGDTLKDQYEKGVSIAELFPTNVTGIITGNDKVAIANTRNELVRRMDVVRHATDDKPIIDMWGKFTAGQTAEKIQNDVISGEGTITPIAFRPFDNRWTYYSGNSCAWVFRPREKSTMGHLLAEPTSPIGANIGLVFCKTSRNFFSPFVSRNIIAHRLFSAMCEITYIAPLYLRSESELTGESWIANLNDDVFNKLTQYLPTKPTPSEVFDYVYGILHDPVYYEKYEQYLCRDFPRVPVINEPEEERTEGTFFVREDLYREYVVTGERLRKLHLMQIKVPAELMLDPNTPDDMEIGAVKYKNGVLQLNSNKRITGISQDVWKYQIGGHQVLDKWFKEHKGETLTIDSFTHIQNVVGLLEETIGLREYLRNLHNES
;
A
#
# COMPACT_ATOMS: atom_id res chain seq x y z
N MET A 1 14.13 -7.68 -19.76
CA MET A 1 12.83 -8.35 -19.98
C MET A 1 12.86 -9.26 -21.20
N THR A 2 13.15 -8.76 -22.41
CA THR A 2 13.18 -9.54 -23.67
C THR A 2 14.09 -10.77 -23.59
N GLN A 3 15.28 -10.65 -23.00
CA GLN A 3 16.21 -11.77 -22.80
C GLN A 3 15.65 -12.90 -21.93
N HIS A 4 14.81 -12.57 -20.92
CA HIS A 4 14.19 -13.57 -20.04
C HIS A 4 12.92 -14.18 -20.66
N LEU A 5 12.20 -13.43 -21.49
CA LEU A 5 10.99 -13.92 -22.16
C LEU A 5 11.30 -14.98 -23.22
N ASN A 6 12.35 -14.75 -23.99
CA ASN A 6 12.65 -15.63 -25.11
C ASN A 6 12.91 -17.10 -24.73
N PRO A 7 13.73 -17.39 -23.68
CA PRO A 7 13.91 -18.76 -23.19
C PRO A 7 12.59 -19.40 -22.70
N LEU A 8 11.69 -18.63 -22.07
CA LEU A 8 10.40 -19.15 -21.62
C LEU A 8 9.50 -19.52 -22.78
N ILE A 9 9.49 -18.73 -23.89
CA ILE A 9 8.70 -19.06 -25.07
C ILE A 9 9.23 -20.33 -25.71
N VAL A 10 10.55 -20.50 -25.82
CA VAL A 10 11.17 -21.71 -26.35
C VAL A 10 10.87 -22.91 -25.46
N ALA A 11 11.15 -22.82 -24.18
CA ALA A 11 11.08 -23.97 -23.26
C ALA A 11 9.64 -24.35 -22.88
N ASP A 12 8.77 -23.39 -22.61
CA ASP A 12 7.43 -23.68 -22.10
C ASP A 12 6.42 -23.99 -23.23
N PHE A 13 6.62 -23.46 -24.45
CA PHE A 13 5.70 -23.66 -25.57
C PHE A 13 6.29 -24.49 -26.73
N ASN A 14 7.54 -24.91 -26.59
CA ASN A 14 8.25 -25.61 -27.64
C ASN A 14 8.19 -24.88 -29.01
N ILE A 15 8.39 -23.56 -28.97
CA ILE A 15 8.39 -22.69 -30.16
C ILE A 15 9.83 -22.37 -30.50
N GLU A 16 10.33 -23.03 -31.56
CA GLU A 16 11.66 -22.77 -32.06
C GLU A 16 11.83 -21.30 -32.46
N GLY A 17 12.96 -20.71 -32.11
CA GLY A 17 13.22 -19.28 -32.33
C GLY A 17 12.49 -18.32 -31.38
N GLY A 18 11.57 -18.78 -30.54
CA GLY A 18 10.89 -17.93 -29.53
C GLY A 18 10.27 -16.68 -30.14
N LEU A 19 10.73 -15.49 -29.71
CA LEU A 19 10.26 -14.21 -30.23
C LEU A 19 10.52 -14.00 -31.74
N SER A 20 11.51 -14.69 -32.33
CA SER A 20 11.80 -14.60 -33.76
C SER A 20 10.94 -15.52 -34.62
N ASN A 21 10.14 -16.41 -34.01
CA ASN A 21 9.31 -17.34 -34.72
C ASN A 21 8.29 -16.64 -35.64
N ASN A 22 8.28 -16.96 -36.91
CA ASN A 22 7.39 -16.43 -37.97
C ASN A 22 6.42 -17.45 -38.55
N GLU A 23 6.26 -18.59 -37.88
CA GLU A 23 5.31 -19.63 -38.27
C GLU A 23 3.88 -19.09 -38.27
N GLN A 24 3.09 -19.51 -39.25
CA GLN A 24 1.66 -19.22 -39.32
C GLN A 24 0.88 -20.44 -38.86
N ILE A 25 -0.17 -20.18 -38.07
CA ILE A 25 -1.12 -21.20 -37.65
C ILE A 25 -2.53 -20.80 -38.08
N THR A 26 -3.37 -21.79 -38.31
CA THR A 26 -4.79 -21.57 -38.60
C THR A 26 -5.59 -21.60 -37.31
N THR A 27 -6.46 -20.63 -37.14
CA THR A 27 -7.38 -20.55 -35.98
C THR A 27 -8.78 -20.17 -36.41
N LYS A 28 -9.78 -20.56 -35.61
CA LYS A 28 -11.15 -20.15 -35.83
C LYS A 28 -11.43 -18.90 -35.03
N VAL A 29 -12.00 -17.90 -35.65
CA VAL A 29 -12.39 -16.63 -35.00
C VAL A 29 -13.89 -16.38 -35.19
N PRO A 30 -14.58 -15.76 -34.20
CA PRO A 30 -15.96 -15.37 -34.38
C PRO A 30 -16.13 -14.37 -35.54
N CYS A 31 -17.18 -14.53 -36.32
CA CYS A 31 -17.55 -13.62 -37.38
C CYS A 31 -19.07 -13.46 -37.47
N ALA A 32 -19.55 -12.49 -38.24
CA ALA A 32 -20.98 -12.42 -38.58
C ALA A 32 -21.42 -13.74 -39.24
N PRO A 33 -22.63 -14.26 -38.93
CA PRO A 33 -23.10 -15.50 -39.52
C PRO A 33 -23.03 -15.47 -41.05
N TYR A 34 -22.41 -16.45 -41.66
CA TYR A 34 -22.35 -16.57 -43.09
C TYR A 34 -22.72 -17.99 -43.53
N LYS A 35 -23.19 -18.13 -44.76
CA LYS A 35 -23.69 -19.39 -45.31
C LYS A 35 -22.54 -20.23 -45.87
N VAL A 36 -22.30 -21.38 -45.26
CA VAL A 36 -21.24 -22.32 -45.69
C VAL A 36 -21.76 -23.29 -46.77
N THR A 37 -23.04 -23.75 -46.59
CA THR A 37 -23.74 -24.60 -47.57
C THR A 37 -25.19 -24.15 -47.61
N ARG A 38 -26.02 -24.74 -48.53
CA ARG A 38 -27.44 -24.42 -48.62
C ARG A 38 -28.20 -24.53 -47.29
N THR A 39 -27.74 -25.37 -46.38
CA THR A 39 -28.41 -25.67 -45.11
C THR A 39 -27.58 -25.33 -43.86
N LYS A 40 -26.29 -24.99 -44.03
CA LYS A 40 -25.37 -24.78 -42.92
C LYS A 40 -24.86 -23.34 -42.85
N TRP A 41 -25.06 -22.70 -41.70
CA TRP A 41 -24.48 -21.40 -41.37
C TRP A 41 -23.29 -21.58 -40.43
N SER A 42 -22.33 -20.69 -40.51
CA SER A 42 -21.21 -20.59 -39.56
C SER A 42 -21.12 -19.16 -39.01
N SER A 43 -20.85 -19.04 -37.75
CA SER A 43 -20.47 -17.80 -37.09
C SER A 43 -18.97 -17.76 -36.79
N GLU A 44 -18.21 -18.70 -37.30
CA GLU A 44 -16.76 -18.78 -37.16
C GLU A 44 -16.10 -18.87 -38.53
N MET A 45 -15.02 -18.15 -38.75
CA MET A 45 -14.17 -18.23 -39.93
C MET A 45 -12.77 -18.71 -39.53
N THR A 46 -12.15 -19.48 -40.41
CA THR A 46 -10.75 -19.91 -40.25
C THR A 46 -9.84 -18.85 -40.86
N ILE A 47 -8.92 -18.33 -40.06
CA ILE A 47 -7.91 -17.35 -40.51
C ILE A 47 -6.49 -17.89 -40.26
N SER A 48 -5.54 -17.44 -41.06
CA SER A 48 -4.12 -17.63 -40.77
C SER A 48 -3.61 -16.49 -39.91
N VAL A 49 -2.88 -16.82 -38.87
CA VAL A 49 -2.36 -15.82 -37.90
C VAL A 49 -0.94 -16.21 -37.47
N PRO A 50 -0.09 -15.24 -37.12
CA PRO A 50 1.23 -15.54 -36.59
C PRO A 50 1.10 -16.38 -35.28
N ARG A 51 1.92 -17.43 -35.18
CA ARG A 51 2.00 -18.25 -33.95
C ARG A 51 2.48 -17.43 -32.76
N VAL A 52 3.37 -16.45 -32.97
CA VAL A 52 3.88 -15.53 -31.95
C VAL A 52 3.58 -14.09 -32.34
N ALA A 53 2.37 -13.61 -32.02
CA ALA A 53 2.03 -12.19 -32.06
C ALA A 53 2.41 -11.54 -30.72
N ILE A 54 3.00 -10.35 -30.78
CA ILE A 54 3.55 -9.60 -29.64
C ILE A 54 2.77 -8.30 -29.54
N LEU A 55 2.16 -8.03 -28.37
CA LEU A 55 1.42 -6.80 -28.08
C LEU A 55 2.09 -6.01 -26.97
N ASP A 56 2.31 -4.72 -27.23
CA ASP A 56 2.52 -3.71 -26.18
C ASP A 56 1.23 -2.89 -26.02
N PRO A 57 0.45 -3.10 -24.95
CA PRO A 57 -0.85 -2.47 -24.80
C PRO A 57 -0.79 -1.00 -24.34
N ALA A 58 0.40 -0.48 -24.02
CA ALA A 58 0.67 0.90 -23.64
C ALA A 58 2.05 1.30 -24.15
N CYS A 59 2.22 1.29 -25.48
CA CYS A 59 3.55 1.29 -26.07
C CYS A 59 4.34 2.60 -25.90
N GLY A 60 3.67 3.68 -25.49
CA GLY A 60 4.31 4.97 -25.28
C GLY A 60 5.06 5.40 -26.54
N THR A 61 6.35 5.65 -26.40
CA THR A 61 7.25 5.99 -27.53
C THR A 61 7.84 4.78 -28.27
N GLY A 62 7.27 3.58 -28.12
CA GLY A 62 7.69 2.38 -28.84
C GLY A 62 8.99 1.73 -28.34
N SER A 63 9.34 1.93 -27.07
CA SER A 63 10.62 1.46 -26.53
C SER A 63 10.76 -0.05 -26.51
N PHE A 64 9.73 -0.80 -26.10
CA PHE A 64 9.76 -2.26 -26.13
C PHE A 64 9.83 -2.80 -27.53
N GLY A 65 9.05 -2.25 -28.47
CA GLY A 65 9.11 -2.64 -29.87
C GLY A 65 10.50 -2.46 -30.48
N SER A 66 11.13 -1.32 -30.24
CA SER A 66 12.50 -1.02 -30.67
C SER A 66 13.50 -2.04 -30.12
N GLU A 67 13.43 -2.36 -28.83
CA GLU A 67 14.35 -3.31 -28.21
C GLU A 67 14.12 -4.76 -28.65
N ILE A 68 12.87 -5.16 -28.95
CA ILE A 68 12.57 -6.47 -29.56
C ILE A 68 13.20 -6.61 -30.95
N ILE A 69 13.09 -5.57 -31.78
CA ILE A 69 13.71 -5.55 -33.12
C ILE A 69 15.22 -5.74 -32.99
N LYS A 70 15.89 -4.95 -32.14
CA LYS A 70 17.35 -5.06 -31.91
C LYS A 70 17.74 -6.42 -31.34
N TYR A 71 16.99 -6.92 -30.38
CA TYR A 71 17.24 -8.23 -29.77
C TYR A 71 17.18 -9.35 -30.79
N ILE A 72 16.15 -9.39 -31.63
CA ILE A 72 15.99 -10.39 -32.67
C ILE A 72 17.12 -10.29 -33.69
N LYS A 73 17.46 -9.07 -34.14
CA LYS A 73 18.60 -8.85 -35.05
C LYS A 73 19.89 -9.41 -34.49
N ASN A 74 20.23 -9.03 -33.26
CA ASN A 74 21.50 -9.38 -32.64
C ASN A 74 21.59 -10.87 -32.28
N THR A 75 20.48 -11.50 -31.89
CA THR A 75 20.45 -12.88 -31.41
C THR A 75 20.33 -13.89 -32.57
N TYR A 76 19.48 -13.61 -33.54
CA TYR A 76 19.13 -14.59 -34.59
C TYR A 76 19.70 -14.27 -35.98
N PHE A 77 20.02 -13.01 -36.23
CA PHE A 77 20.50 -12.55 -37.54
C PHE A 77 21.88 -11.90 -37.47
N SER A 78 22.76 -12.45 -36.66
CA SER A 78 24.17 -12.06 -36.58
C SER A 78 25.04 -12.91 -37.56
N GLY A 79 26.21 -12.43 -37.96
CA GLY A 79 27.14 -13.11 -38.85
C GLY A 79 26.53 -13.42 -40.22
N ALA A 80 26.70 -14.65 -40.69
CA ALA A 80 26.22 -15.09 -42.00
C ALA A 80 24.70 -15.01 -42.18
N ARG A 81 23.93 -15.04 -41.05
CA ARG A 81 22.46 -14.93 -41.11
C ARG A 81 21.97 -13.49 -41.32
N SER A 82 22.83 -12.49 -41.23
CA SER A 82 22.45 -11.10 -41.46
C SER A 82 21.85 -10.83 -42.82
N ALA A 83 22.28 -11.59 -43.86
CA ALA A 83 21.75 -11.51 -45.24
C ALA A 83 20.24 -11.84 -45.33
N PHE A 84 19.69 -12.61 -44.40
CA PHE A 84 18.27 -13.01 -44.39
C PHE A 84 17.39 -12.06 -43.58
N TYR A 85 17.96 -11.11 -42.84
CA TYR A 85 17.22 -10.25 -41.92
C TYR A 85 16.26 -9.29 -42.61
N GLU A 86 16.68 -8.70 -43.74
CA GLU A 86 15.84 -7.79 -44.50
C GLU A 86 14.59 -8.50 -45.03
N ASN A 87 14.77 -9.69 -45.61
CA ASN A 87 13.65 -10.50 -46.05
C ASN A 87 12.74 -10.91 -44.89
N TYR A 88 13.31 -11.27 -43.74
CA TYR A 88 12.55 -11.62 -42.55
C TYR A 88 11.70 -10.44 -42.01
N ILE A 89 12.19 -9.20 -42.05
CA ILE A 89 11.43 -8.03 -41.67
C ILE A 89 10.33 -7.68 -42.66
N GLN A 90 10.62 -7.78 -43.97
CA GLN A 90 9.75 -7.30 -45.04
C GLN A 90 8.66 -8.29 -45.46
N GLN A 91 8.83 -9.57 -45.22
CA GLN A 91 7.83 -10.58 -45.61
C GLN A 91 6.49 -10.38 -44.89
N GLU A 92 5.39 -10.83 -45.51
CA GLU A 92 4.03 -10.71 -45.00
C GLU A 92 3.87 -11.26 -43.57
N ASN A 93 4.60 -12.34 -43.25
CA ASN A 93 4.63 -12.96 -41.91
C ASN A 93 5.84 -12.52 -41.06
N GLY A 94 6.50 -11.45 -41.44
CA GLY A 94 7.68 -10.93 -40.79
C GLY A 94 7.40 -10.32 -39.43
N LEU A 95 8.46 -9.81 -38.78
CA LEU A 95 8.36 -9.27 -37.44
C LEU A 95 7.35 -8.11 -37.35
N LEU A 96 7.34 -7.20 -38.31
CA LEU A 96 6.50 -6.01 -38.27
C LEU A 96 5.00 -6.30 -38.34
N SER A 97 4.61 -7.38 -39.04
CA SER A 97 3.21 -7.81 -39.17
C SER A 97 2.62 -8.34 -37.84
N ARG A 98 3.46 -8.75 -36.90
CA ARG A 98 3.09 -9.41 -35.65
C ARG A 98 3.58 -8.67 -34.38
N LEU A 99 4.23 -7.51 -34.55
CA LEU A 99 4.58 -6.59 -33.47
C LEU A 99 3.57 -5.47 -33.42
N ILE A 100 2.73 -5.47 -32.37
CA ILE A 100 1.56 -4.62 -32.24
C ILE A 100 1.77 -3.67 -31.06
N GLY A 101 1.44 -2.39 -31.22
CA GLY A 101 1.43 -1.39 -30.17
C GLY A 101 0.09 -0.67 -30.09
N PHE A 102 -0.41 -0.42 -28.86
CA PHE A 102 -1.56 0.45 -28.61
C PHE A 102 -1.09 1.68 -27.85
N GLU A 103 -1.55 2.86 -28.29
CA GLU A 103 -1.22 4.13 -27.65
C GLU A 103 -2.44 5.07 -27.71
N ILE A 104 -2.71 5.77 -26.60
CA ILE A 104 -3.83 6.71 -26.51
C ILE A 104 -3.41 8.15 -26.83
N MET A 105 -2.15 8.49 -26.59
CA MET A 105 -1.61 9.85 -26.80
C MET A 105 -1.04 10.00 -28.18
N MET A 106 -1.61 10.91 -28.97
CA MET A 106 -1.15 11.22 -30.35
C MET A 106 0.35 11.51 -30.43
N THR A 107 0.90 12.29 -29.49
CA THR A 107 2.32 12.63 -29.48
C THR A 107 3.21 11.39 -29.34
N SER A 108 2.89 10.53 -28.36
CA SER A 108 3.62 9.29 -28.13
C SER A 108 3.50 8.33 -29.32
N TYR A 109 2.29 8.23 -29.90
CA TYR A 109 2.02 7.45 -31.11
C TYR A 109 2.93 7.84 -32.27
N VAL A 110 3.03 9.15 -32.58
CA VAL A 110 3.90 9.64 -33.64
C VAL A 110 5.39 9.32 -33.36
N VAL A 111 5.82 9.57 -32.11
CA VAL A 111 7.20 9.27 -31.69
C VAL A 111 7.49 7.77 -31.78
N ALA A 112 6.53 6.91 -31.44
CA ALA A 112 6.69 5.46 -31.56
C ALA A 112 6.91 5.02 -33.01
N HIS A 113 6.11 5.53 -33.94
CA HIS A 113 6.30 5.27 -35.38
C HIS A 113 7.69 5.70 -35.86
N LEU A 114 8.11 6.92 -35.49
CA LEU A 114 9.44 7.44 -35.85
C LEU A 114 10.59 6.57 -35.28
N LYS A 115 10.45 6.19 -33.97
CA LYS A 115 11.47 5.38 -33.28
C LYS A 115 11.58 3.98 -33.87
N ILE A 116 10.45 3.31 -34.13
CA ILE A 116 10.45 1.98 -34.72
C ILE A 116 11.05 2.04 -36.12
N ARG A 117 10.66 3.00 -36.96
CA ARG A 117 11.25 3.20 -38.29
C ARG A 117 12.74 3.39 -38.21
N ARG A 118 13.20 4.32 -37.38
CA ARG A 118 14.64 4.56 -37.20
C ARG A 118 15.37 3.30 -36.72
N THR A 119 14.77 2.51 -35.83
CA THR A 119 15.36 1.26 -35.38
C THR A 119 15.49 0.25 -36.52
N ILE A 120 14.51 0.18 -37.43
CA ILE A 120 14.56 -0.65 -38.60
C ILE A 120 15.70 -0.20 -39.51
N ASP A 121 15.80 1.09 -39.80
CA ASP A 121 16.87 1.66 -40.64
C ASP A 121 18.26 1.39 -40.01
N GLU A 122 18.42 1.59 -38.72
CA GLU A 122 19.66 1.30 -37.99
C GLU A 122 20.03 -0.19 -38.02
N THR A 123 19.07 -1.10 -37.93
CA THR A 123 19.31 -2.53 -37.89
C THR A 123 19.52 -3.12 -39.28
N LEU A 124 18.96 -2.53 -40.34
CA LEU A 124 19.22 -2.86 -41.72
C LEU A 124 20.54 -2.29 -42.25
N GLY A 125 20.93 -1.09 -41.74
CA GLY A 125 22.07 -0.33 -42.24
C GLY A 125 21.80 0.52 -43.49
N HIS A 126 20.57 0.50 -43.97
CA HIS A 126 20.10 1.31 -45.12
C HIS A 126 18.58 1.55 -45.01
N LEU A 127 18.06 2.50 -45.77
CA LEU A 127 16.61 2.71 -45.85
C LEU A 127 15.98 1.58 -46.70
N PRO A 128 14.87 0.96 -46.21
CA PRO A 128 14.18 -0.06 -46.97
C PRO A 128 13.58 0.51 -48.25
N ALA A 129 13.65 -0.26 -49.34
CA ALA A 129 13.17 0.13 -50.69
C ALA A 129 11.63 0.35 -50.70
N VAL A 130 10.90 -0.27 -49.78
CA VAL A 130 9.43 -0.18 -49.66
C VAL A 130 9.08 0.30 -48.27
N GLN A 131 8.02 1.15 -48.19
CA GLN A 131 7.51 1.58 -46.91
C GLN A 131 6.85 0.40 -46.17
N LEU A 132 7.46 0.00 -45.06
CA LEU A 132 6.98 -1.12 -44.24
C LEU A 132 5.82 -0.70 -43.34
N PRO A 133 4.76 -1.49 -43.23
CA PRO A 133 3.68 -1.23 -42.27
C PRO A 133 4.19 -1.43 -40.85
N ILE A 134 3.84 -0.46 -39.95
CA ILE A 134 4.12 -0.53 -38.52
C ILE A 134 2.79 -0.61 -37.81
N ASN A 135 2.52 -1.69 -37.07
CA ASN A 135 1.25 -1.95 -36.42
C ASN A 135 1.19 -1.28 -35.01
N ILE A 136 1.38 0.02 -34.99
CA ILE A 136 1.08 0.84 -33.80
C ILE A 136 -0.21 1.57 -34.10
N PHE A 137 -1.19 1.45 -33.18
CA PHE A 137 -2.54 1.98 -33.38
C PHE A 137 -2.86 3.02 -32.31
N LEU A 138 -3.47 4.13 -32.75
CA LEU A 138 -3.98 5.17 -31.87
C LEU A 138 -5.34 4.72 -31.31
N THR A 139 -5.35 4.21 -30.08
CA THR A 139 -6.54 3.64 -29.46
C THR A 139 -6.48 3.66 -27.93
N ASN A 140 -7.65 3.69 -27.31
CA ASN A 140 -7.75 3.39 -25.88
C ASN A 140 -7.80 1.86 -25.71
N THR A 141 -6.73 1.30 -25.15
CA THR A 141 -6.61 -0.15 -24.88
C THR A 141 -7.76 -0.69 -24.04
N LEU A 142 -8.19 0.06 -23.02
CA LEU A 142 -9.22 -0.33 -22.06
C LEU A 142 -10.66 -0.09 -22.57
N ALA A 143 -10.84 0.57 -23.73
CA ALA A 143 -12.16 0.73 -24.32
C ALA A 143 -12.65 -0.61 -24.92
N PRO A 144 -13.94 -0.91 -24.83
CA PRO A 144 -14.51 -2.07 -25.50
C PRO A 144 -14.33 -1.95 -27.03
N PRO A 145 -14.23 -3.08 -27.76
CA PRO A 145 -14.17 -3.04 -29.22
C PRO A 145 -15.41 -2.38 -29.81
N MET A 146 -15.23 -1.54 -30.82
CA MET A 146 -16.31 -0.84 -31.52
C MET A 146 -17.22 -1.82 -32.27
N SER A 147 -18.54 -1.60 -32.21
CA SER A 147 -19.51 -2.34 -33.02
C SER A 147 -19.47 -1.90 -34.49
N ASN A 148 -19.87 -2.80 -35.41
CA ASN A 148 -19.96 -2.47 -36.83
C ASN A 148 -20.98 -1.34 -37.14
N LEU A 149 -21.96 -1.11 -36.27
CA LEU A 149 -22.95 -0.04 -36.40
C LEU A 149 -22.36 1.34 -36.07
N GLU A 150 -21.56 1.42 -35.01
CA GLU A 150 -20.87 2.66 -34.63
C GLU A 150 -19.86 3.12 -35.69
N ARG A 151 -19.28 2.19 -36.45
CA ARG A 151 -18.37 2.49 -37.57
C ARG A 151 -19.07 3.27 -38.70
N GLY A 152 -20.32 2.92 -39.01
CA GLY A 152 -21.08 3.57 -40.10
C GLY A 152 -21.46 5.01 -39.83
N GLU A 153 -21.71 5.34 -38.57
CA GLU A 153 -22.13 6.69 -38.14
C GLU A 153 -20.96 7.69 -38.02
N GLN A 154 -19.76 7.23 -37.68
CA GLN A 154 -18.59 8.09 -37.46
C GLN A 154 -17.79 8.43 -38.74
N LEU A 155 -17.89 7.63 -39.80
CA LEU A 155 -17.14 7.83 -41.05
C LEU A 155 -17.62 9.00 -41.93
N THR A 156 -18.68 9.70 -41.54
CA THR A 156 -19.36 10.65 -42.44
C THR A 156 -18.97 12.12 -42.28
N LEU A 157 -18.09 12.50 -41.34
CA LEU A 157 -17.97 13.94 -41.01
C LEU A 157 -16.63 14.65 -41.28
N PHE A 158 -15.46 13.99 -41.28
CA PHE A 158 -14.16 14.62 -41.66
C PHE A 158 -13.07 13.56 -41.92
N ASP A 159 -12.19 13.76 -42.91
CA ASP A 159 -11.08 12.85 -43.28
C ASP A 159 -10.17 12.47 -42.11
N PHE A 160 -9.92 13.39 -41.20
CA PHE A 160 -9.06 13.14 -40.03
C PHE A 160 -9.77 12.24 -38.98
N SER A 161 -11.06 12.40 -38.78
CA SER A 161 -11.84 11.53 -37.86
C SER A 161 -11.97 10.13 -38.40
N ALA A 162 -12.06 9.98 -39.74
CA ALA A 162 -12.10 8.67 -40.41
C ALA A 162 -10.81 7.88 -40.21
N ALA A 163 -9.65 8.55 -40.32
CA ALA A 163 -8.34 7.91 -40.11
C ALA A 163 -8.18 7.41 -38.66
N ILE A 164 -8.57 8.22 -37.65
CA ILE A 164 -8.53 7.80 -36.24
C ILE A 164 -9.48 6.62 -35.99
N THR A 165 -10.66 6.65 -36.57
CA THR A 165 -11.67 5.57 -36.45
C THR A 165 -11.16 4.27 -37.10
N GLU A 166 -10.45 4.35 -38.23
CA GLU A 166 -9.84 3.21 -38.90
C GLU A 166 -8.70 2.62 -38.05
N GLU A 167 -7.85 3.44 -37.46
CA GLU A 167 -6.79 3.00 -36.53
C GLU A 167 -7.39 2.25 -35.32
N ALA A 168 -8.43 2.81 -34.69
CA ALA A 168 -9.12 2.18 -33.57
C ALA A 168 -9.76 0.84 -34.00
N TYR A 169 -10.39 0.76 -35.17
CA TYR A 169 -10.97 -0.47 -35.70
C TYR A 169 -9.92 -1.55 -35.99
N ASN A 170 -8.78 -1.16 -36.51
CA ASN A 170 -7.67 -2.09 -36.74
C ASN A 170 -7.12 -2.63 -35.41
N ALA A 171 -7.01 -1.78 -34.38
CA ALA A 171 -6.67 -2.20 -33.03
C ALA A 171 -7.69 -3.19 -32.46
N ASP A 172 -9.01 -2.93 -32.66
CA ASP A 172 -10.10 -3.79 -32.19
C ASP A 172 -10.10 -5.17 -32.84
N THR A 173 -9.60 -5.28 -34.08
CA THR A 173 -9.36 -6.56 -34.73
C THR A 173 -8.37 -7.43 -33.95
N TRP A 174 -7.32 -6.83 -33.41
CA TRP A 174 -6.37 -7.52 -32.54
C TRP A 174 -6.96 -7.84 -31.17
N LYS A 175 -7.67 -6.91 -30.54
CA LYS A 175 -8.33 -7.14 -29.24
C LYS A 175 -9.36 -8.27 -29.30
N ALA A 176 -10.19 -8.31 -30.35
CA ALA A 176 -11.32 -9.17 -30.41
C ALA A 176 -11.11 -10.49 -31.17
N ARG A 177 -10.28 -10.52 -32.21
CA ARG A 177 -10.27 -11.61 -33.21
C ARG A 177 -8.94 -12.32 -33.38
N ARG A 178 -7.78 -11.66 -33.13
CA ARG A 178 -6.48 -12.28 -33.36
C ARG A 178 -5.85 -12.78 -32.07
N PRO A 179 -5.29 -14.00 -32.02
CA PRO A 179 -4.60 -14.51 -30.86
C PRO A 179 -3.28 -13.77 -30.64
N ILE A 180 -3.07 -13.28 -29.44
CA ILE A 180 -1.84 -12.63 -29.00
C ILE A 180 -1.12 -13.58 -28.04
N LYS A 181 0.09 -14.00 -28.40
CA LYS A 181 0.88 -14.97 -27.63
C LYS A 181 1.72 -14.31 -26.53
N VAL A 182 2.21 -13.11 -26.80
CA VAL A 182 3.10 -12.39 -25.89
C VAL A 182 2.55 -10.99 -25.69
N ILE A 183 2.36 -10.60 -24.43
CA ILE A 183 2.04 -9.24 -24.05
C ILE A 183 3.20 -8.71 -23.21
N ILE A 184 3.76 -7.59 -23.62
CA ILE A 184 4.90 -6.95 -22.96
C ILE A 184 4.66 -5.44 -22.86
N GLY A 185 4.93 -4.81 -21.72
CA GLY A 185 4.76 -3.38 -21.60
C GLY A 185 5.09 -2.81 -20.23
N ASN A 186 4.93 -1.49 -20.14
CA ASN A 186 4.97 -0.72 -18.91
C ASN A 186 3.70 0.14 -18.82
N PRO A 187 2.59 -0.43 -18.32
CA PRO A 187 1.32 0.29 -18.23
C PRO A 187 1.41 1.52 -17.32
N PRO A 188 0.59 2.55 -17.54
CA PRO A 188 0.59 3.76 -16.73
C PRO A 188 0.18 3.48 -15.28
N TYR A 189 0.76 4.25 -14.33
CA TYR A 189 0.41 4.21 -12.89
C TYR A 189 -0.41 5.44 -12.55
N LEU A 190 -1.74 5.29 -12.50
CA LEU A 190 -2.67 6.37 -12.20
C LEU A 190 -3.72 5.92 -11.19
N ALA A 191 -3.45 6.20 -9.91
CA ALA A 191 -4.27 5.73 -8.78
C ALA A 191 -5.75 6.15 -8.80
N ALA A 192 -6.10 7.22 -9.52
CA ALA A 192 -7.45 7.76 -9.64
C ALA A 192 -7.96 7.71 -11.09
N SER A 193 -7.78 6.58 -11.76
CA SER A 193 -8.20 6.39 -13.14
C SER A 193 -9.72 6.46 -13.32
N THR A 194 -10.14 7.22 -14.31
CA THR A 194 -11.55 7.32 -14.76
C THR A 194 -11.90 6.33 -15.88
N ASN A 195 -10.94 5.55 -16.39
CA ASN A 195 -11.19 4.55 -17.41
C ASN A 195 -12.16 3.47 -16.89
N PRO A 196 -13.31 3.28 -17.52
CA PRO A 196 -14.25 2.23 -17.13
C PRO A 196 -13.76 0.89 -17.66
N TYR A 197 -13.19 0.05 -16.80
CA TYR A 197 -12.84 -1.32 -17.14
C TYR A 197 -13.31 -2.28 -16.06
N ASP A 198 -13.84 -3.44 -16.44
CA ASP A 198 -14.34 -4.43 -15.48
C ASP A 198 -13.19 -5.15 -14.77
N ILE A 199 -13.06 -4.86 -13.49
CA ILE A 199 -12.12 -5.48 -12.55
C ILE A 199 -12.84 -6.27 -11.45
N SER A 200 -14.10 -6.64 -11.64
CA SER A 200 -14.91 -7.37 -10.64
C SER A 200 -14.21 -8.65 -10.14
N ALA A 201 -13.54 -9.39 -11.02
CA ALA A 201 -12.76 -10.56 -10.65
C ALA A 201 -11.61 -10.28 -9.66
N TYR A 202 -11.16 -9.02 -9.56
CA TYR A 202 -10.13 -8.61 -8.60
C TYR A 202 -10.70 -8.13 -7.27
N LYS A 203 -12.04 -8.04 -7.16
CA LYS A 203 -12.76 -7.67 -5.93
C LYS A 203 -13.31 -8.88 -5.17
N THR A 204 -13.00 -10.08 -5.62
CA THR A 204 -13.31 -11.32 -4.90
C THR A 204 -12.14 -11.73 -4.00
N GLU A 205 -12.41 -12.56 -2.99
CA GLU A 205 -11.34 -13.23 -2.22
C GLU A 205 -10.48 -14.10 -3.14
N THR A 206 -9.41 -14.66 -2.62
CA THR A 206 -8.50 -15.52 -3.40
C THR A 206 -9.19 -16.74 -4.02
N ASP A 207 -10.34 -17.14 -3.50
CA ASP A 207 -11.22 -18.20 -4.05
C ASP A 207 -11.87 -17.83 -5.38
N GLY A 208 -11.99 -16.53 -5.68
CA GLY A 208 -12.59 -16.00 -6.91
C GLY A 208 -14.11 -15.98 -6.91
N VAL A 209 -14.75 -16.26 -5.79
CA VAL A 209 -16.22 -16.37 -5.64
C VAL A 209 -16.74 -15.37 -4.61
N THR A 210 -16.12 -15.34 -3.44
CA THR A 210 -16.56 -14.51 -2.33
C THR A 210 -16.18 -13.05 -2.56
N ASP A 211 -17.18 -12.15 -2.65
CA ASP A 211 -16.93 -10.71 -2.73
C ASP A 211 -16.45 -10.20 -1.36
N PHE A 212 -15.28 -9.57 -1.31
CA PHE A 212 -14.76 -9.00 -0.08
C PHE A 212 -15.15 -7.53 0.16
N GLY A 213 -16.05 -6.98 -0.67
CA GLY A 213 -16.61 -5.64 -0.49
C GLY A 213 -15.58 -4.51 -0.54
N GLU A 214 -14.47 -4.66 -1.27
CA GLU A 214 -13.40 -3.66 -1.31
C GLU A 214 -13.85 -2.37 -1.98
N LYS A 215 -13.81 -1.29 -1.21
CA LYS A 215 -14.20 0.06 -1.66
C LYS A 215 -12.99 0.98 -1.90
N LYS A 216 -11.77 0.49 -1.66
CA LYS A 216 -10.57 1.32 -1.79
C LYS A 216 -10.22 1.59 -3.25
N HIS A 217 -9.83 2.82 -3.53
CA HIS A 217 -9.51 3.30 -4.88
C HIS A 217 -8.28 2.64 -5.52
N TRP A 218 -7.42 1.97 -4.76
CA TRP A 218 -6.18 1.36 -5.25
C TRP A 218 -6.38 0.33 -6.36
N LEU A 219 -7.47 -0.46 -6.33
CA LEU A 219 -7.82 -1.39 -7.40
C LEU A 219 -8.24 -0.69 -8.70
N ASN A 220 -8.56 0.60 -8.66
CA ASN A 220 -8.93 1.37 -9.84
C ASN A 220 -7.71 2.03 -10.54
N ASP A 221 -6.49 1.75 -10.09
CA ASP A 221 -5.28 2.19 -10.78
C ASP A 221 -5.22 1.60 -12.19
N ASP A 222 -4.74 2.38 -13.15
CA ASP A 222 -4.70 1.95 -14.55
C ASP A 222 -3.89 0.67 -14.75
N TYR A 223 -2.73 0.54 -14.10
CA TYR A 223 -1.93 -0.69 -14.26
C TYR A 223 -2.72 -1.96 -13.88
N VAL A 224 -3.60 -1.90 -12.89
CA VAL A 224 -4.46 -3.03 -12.48
C VAL A 224 -5.43 -3.41 -13.60
N LYS A 225 -6.02 -2.40 -14.27
CA LYS A 225 -6.91 -2.60 -15.42
C LYS A 225 -6.17 -3.19 -16.62
N PHE A 226 -4.92 -2.74 -16.85
CA PHE A 226 -4.06 -3.32 -17.91
C PHE A 226 -3.67 -4.77 -17.60
N PHE A 227 -3.41 -5.12 -16.34
CA PHE A 227 -3.26 -6.52 -15.96
C PHE A 227 -4.52 -7.33 -16.28
N ARG A 228 -5.70 -6.82 -15.91
CA ARG A 228 -6.97 -7.51 -16.18
C ARG A 228 -7.25 -7.67 -17.67
N PHE A 229 -7.02 -6.62 -18.46
CA PHE A 229 -7.11 -6.66 -19.92
C PHE A 229 -6.21 -7.75 -20.51
N SER A 230 -4.96 -7.78 -20.11
CA SER A 230 -3.96 -8.72 -20.61
C SER A 230 -4.26 -10.16 -20.19
N GLU A 231 -4.66 -10.35 -18.93
CA GLU A 231 -5.11 -11.65 -18.40
C GLU A 231 -6.27 -12.20 -19.24
N GLN A 232 -7.29 -11.39 -19.52
CA GLN A 232 -8.45 -11.80 -20.32
C GLN A 232 -8.06 -12.21 -21.75
N ILE A 233 -7.13 -11.51 -22.39
CA ILE A 233 -6.63 -11.90 -23.73
C ILE A 233 -5.94 -13.27 -23.66
N ILE A 234 -5.06 -13.47 -22.68
CA ILE A 234 -4.33 -14.74 -22.52
C ILE A 234 -5.28 -15.88 -22.14
N ASP A 235 -6.27 -15.61 -21.27
CA ASP A 235 -7.30 -16.60 -20.91
C ASP A 235 -8.14 -17.03 -22.12
N LYS A 236 -8.53 -16.08 -22.95
CA LYS A 236 -9.24 -16.34 -24.22
C LYS A 236 -8.40 -17.18 -25.18
N ASN A 237 -7.12 -16.90 -25.27
CA ASN A 237 -6.18 -17.64 -26.13
C ASN A 237 -5.78 -19.01 -25.57
N LYS A 238 -6.10 -19.27 -24.28
CA LYS A 238 -5.76 -20.48 -23.51
C LYS A 238 -4.27 -20.69 -23.27
N GLU A 239 -3.41 -19.92 -23.87
CA GLU A 239 -1.96 -19.96 -23.69
C GLU A 239 -1.32 -18.60 -24.03
N GLY A 240 -0.21 -18.29 -23.38
CA GLY A 240 0.55 -17.07 -23.65
C GLY A 240 1.46 -16.65 -22.51
N VAL A 241 2.14 -15.53 -22.74
CA VAL A 241 3.05 -14.90 -21.77
C VAL A 241 2.64 -13.44 -21.58
N LEU A 242 2.53 -13.03 -20.33
CA LEU A 242 2.36 -11.63 -19.91
C LEU A 242 3.62 -11.17 -19.20
N ALA A 243 4.22 -10.08 -19.65
CA ALA A 243 5.41 -9.50 -19.04
C ALA A 243 5.25 -7.99 -18.85
N PHE A 244 5.08 -7.56 -17.61
CA PHE A 244 4.93 -6.15 -17.27
C PHE A 244 6.00 -5.62 -16.32
N VAL A 245 6.41 -4.39 -16.57
CA VAL A 245 7.00 -3.52 -15.57
C VAL A 245 5.84 -2.80 -14.89
N SER A 246 5.72 -2.87 -13.57
CA SER A 246 4.57 -2.29 -12.88
C SER A 246 4.91 -1.81 -11.48
N ASN A 247 4.00 -1.01 -10.89
CA ASN A 247 4.00 -0.71 -9.47
C ASN A 247 4.00 -2.03 -8.68
N ASN A 248 4.86 -2.13 -7.65
CA ASN A 248 5.00 -3.34 -6.84
C ASN A 248 3.94 -3.47 -5.72
N GLY A 249 3.00 -2.54 -5.59
CA GLY A 249 1.99 -2.55 -4.52
C GLY A 249 1.09 -3.79 -4.50
N TYR A 250 0.89 -4.46 -5.64
CA TYR A 250 0.09 -5.69 -5.70
C TYR A 250 0.80 -6.91 -5.08
N LEU A 251 2.10 -6.84 -4.83
CA LEU A 251 2.87 -7.97 -4.29
C LEU A 251 2.47 -8.30 -2.84
N ASP A 252 2.29 -7.27 -2.00
CA ASP A 252 2.15 -7.42 -0.55
C ASP A 252 0.95 -6.68 0.07
N ASN A 253 0.27 -5.80 -0.67
CA ASN A 253 -0.87 -5.08 -0.11
C ASN A 253 -2.12 -5.97 -0.05
N PRO A 254 -2.80 -6.10 1.10
CA PRO A 254 -4.02 -6.91 1.28
C PRO A 254 -5.16 -6.57 0.33
N THR A 255 -5.27 -5.32 -0.12
CA THR A 255 -6.29 -4.87 -1.08
C THR A 255 -6.23 -5.64 -2.40
N PHE A 256 -5.05 -6.11 -2.80
CA PHE A 256 -4.86 -6.83 -4.07
C PHE A 256 -4.95 -8.36 -3.97
N ARG A 257 -5.45 -8.92 -2.84
CA ARG A 257 -5.55 -10.38 -2.71
C ARG A 257 -6.41 -11.04 -3.79
N GLY A 258 -7.49 -10.38 -4.20
CA GLY A 258 -8.34 -10.85 -5.30
C GLY A 258 -7.62 -10.82 -6.65
N MET A 259 -6.84 -9.77 -6.93
CA MET A 259 -5.99 -9.69 -8.11
C MET A 259 -4.95 -10.82 -8.11
N ARG A 260 -4.24 -11.02 -7.00
CA ARG A 260 -3.28 -12.15 -6.88
C ARG A 260 -3.96 -13.51 -7.08
N GLY A 261 -5.12 -13.72 -6.45
CA GLY A 261 -5.92 -14.93 -6.62
C GLY A 261 -6.33 -15.17 -8.08
N SER A 262 -6.76 -14.14 -8.81
CA SER A 262 -7.07 -14.22 -10.24
C SER A 262 -5.85 -14.61 -11.06
N LEU A 263 -4.72 -13.92 -10.87
CA LEU A 263 -3.46 -14.24 -11.56
C LEU A 263 -2.98 -15.66 -11.27
N LEU A 264 -3.13 -16.14 -10.03
CA LEU A 264 -2.80 -17.52 -9.66
C LEU A 264 -3.68 -18.55 -10.38
N ARG A 265 -4.94 -18.23 -10.62
CA ARG A 265 -5.87 -19.10 -11.36
C ARG A 265 -5.60 -19.05 -12.89
N SER A 266 -5.18 -17.91 -13.41
CA SER A 266 -4.98 -17.74 -14.86
C SER A 266 -3.65 -18.31 -15.34
N PHE A 267 -2.56 -18.17 -14.58
CA PHE A 267 -1.21 -18.58 -15.02
C PHE A 267 -0.77 -19.91 -14.40
N ASP A 268 0.15 -20.61 -15.04
CA ASP A 268 0.80 -21.83 -14.51
C ASP A 268 2.08 -21.51 -13.75
N LYS A 269 2.84 -20.53 -14.23
CA LYS A 269 4.04 -20.03 -13.59
C LYS A 269 4.01 -18.52 -13.58
N ILE A 270 4.43 -17.93 -12.46
CA ILE A 270 4.61 -16.50 -12.28
C ILE A 270 6.03 -16.25 -11.78
N TYR A 271 6.75 -15.37 -12.45
CA TYR A 271 8.07 -14.91 -12.02
C TYR A 271 7.97 -13.45 -11.61
N ILE A 272 8.47 -13.13 -10.44
CA ILE A 272 8.51 -11.78 -9.88
C ILE A 272 9.95 -11.37 -9.64
N VAL A 273 10.33 -10.22 -10.18
CA VAL A 273 11.57 -9.52 -9.80
C VAL A 273 11.17 -8.23 -9.11
N ASN A 274 11.31 -8.16 -7.79
CA ASN A 274 11.01 -6.96 -7.04
C ASN A 274 12.22 -6.03 -7.07
N LEU A 275 12.02 -4.84 -7.63
CA LEU A 275 13.07 -3.83 -7.80
C LEU A 275 13.01 -2.76 -6.71
N HIS A 276 12.08 -2.89 -5.75
CA HIS A 276 11.96 -1.97 -4.62
C HIS A 276 11.93 -0.48 -5.02
N GLY A 277 12.62 0.38 -4.29
CA GLY A 277 12.77 1.79 -4.63
C GLY A 277 11.58 2.67 -4.23
N SER A 278 10.71 2.23 -3.32
CA SER A 278 9.57 3.01 -2.88
C SER A 278 10.00 4.15 -1.94
N ALA A 279 9.99 5.38 -2.46
CA ALA A 279 10.20 6.56 -1.64
C ALA A 279 9.06 6.76 -0.61
N ASN A 280 7.85 6.31 -0.92
CA ASN A 280 6.71 6.34 0.00
C ASN A 280 6.91 5.41 1.20
N LYS A 281 7.60 4.27 1.02
CA LYS A 281 7.95 3.33 2.08
C LYS A 281 9.27 3.69 2.76
N LYS A 282 10.05 4.66 2.23
CA LYS A 282 11.43 4.97 2.64
C LYS A 282 12.29 3.70 2.70
N GLU A 283 12.15 2.86 1.69
CA GLU A 283 12.85 1.58 1.64
C GLU A 283 14.37 1.77 1.70
N THR A 284 15.02 0.89 2.47
CA THR A 284 16.48 0.74 2.53
C THR A 284 16.81 -0.71 2.23
N ALA A 285 17.98 -0.97 1.68
CA ALA A 285 18.45 -2.33 1.46
C ALA A 285 18.65 -3.07 2.81
N PRO A 286 18.63 -4.41 2.83
CA PRO A 286 18.79 -5.19 4.06
C PRO A 286 20.08 -4.91 4.85
N ASP A 287 21.12 -4.43 4.18
CA ASP A 287 22.38 -4.02 4.78
C ASP A 287 22.37 -2.56 5.32
N GLY A 288 21.20 -1.90 5.29
CA GLY A 288 21.02 -0.51 5.68
C GLY A 288 21.48 0.52 4.65
N SER A 289 21.98 0.11 3.49
CA SER A 289 22.38 1.01 2.42
C SER A 289 21.16 1.64 1.73
N ARG A 290 21.41 2.74 1.02
CA ARG A 290 20.35 3.44 0.28
C ARG A 290 19.84 2.59 -0.87
N ASP A 291 18.51 2.42 -0.95
CA ASP A 291 17.83 1.85 -2.09
C ASP A 291 17.26 2.94 -3.01
N GLU A 292 17.47 2.81 -4.32
CA GLU A 292 17.02 3.80 -5.31
C GLU A 292 15.99 3.19 -6.26
N ASN A 293 15.01 4.01 -6.64
CA ASN A 293 14.07 3.63 -7.68
C ASN A 293 14.76 3.59 -9.06
N ILE A 294 14.37 2.63 -9.90
CA ILE A 294 14.86 2.58 -11.30
C ILE A 294 14.27 3.69 -12.18
N PHE A 295 13.17 4.30 -11.76
CA PHE A 295 12.52 5.46 -12.39
C PHE A 295 12.46 6.65 -11.42
N ASP A 296 12.13 7.82 -11.94
CA ASP A 296 11.95 9.03 -11.11
C ASP A 296 10.51 9.12 -10.59
N ILE A 297 10.06 8.09 -9.85
CA ILE A 297 8.73 7.97 -9.27
C ILE A 297 8.79 7.59 -7.77
N MET A 298 7.68 7.80 -7.07
CA MET A 298 7.59 7.54 -5.62
C MET A 298 7.23 6.10 -5.28
N GLN A 299 6.63 5.35 -6.22
CA GLN A 299 6.18 3.97 -6.03
C GLN A 299 7.31 3.00 -6.33
N GLY A 300 7.41 1.93 -5.55
CA GLY A 300 8.30 0.81 -5.88
C GLY A 300 7.88 0.10 -7.16
N VAL A 301 8.84 -0.56 -7.80
CA VAL A 301 8.65 -1.20 -9.12
C VAL A 301 8.94 -2.69 -9.04
N SER A 302 8.20 -3.47 -9.81
CA SER A 302 8.45 -4.90 -10.02
C SER A 302 8.34 -5.28 -11.48
N LEU A 303 9.03 -6.37 -11.86
CA LEU A 303 8.79 -7.07 -13.10
C LEU A 303 7.90 -8.28 -12.80
N PHE A 304 6.86 -8.43 -13.58
CA PHE A 304 5.95 -9.58 -13.57
C PHE A 304 6.09 -10.34 -14.88
N ILE A 305 6.26 -11.66 -14.80
CA ILE A 305 6.18 -12.55 -15.99
C ILE A 305 5.25 -13.71 -15.63
N GLY A 306 4.07 -13.74 -16.25
CA GLY A 306 3.10 -14.83 -16.15
C GLY A 306 3.11 -15.71 -17.38
N VAL A 307 3.23 -17.03 -17.20
CA VAL A 307 3.21 -18.03 -18.26
C VAL A 307 1.96 -18.89 -18.11
N LYS A 308 1.12 -18.96 -19.15
CA LYS A 308 -0.07 -19.80 -19.21
C LYS A 308 0.08 -20.87 -20.28
N LYS A 309 -0.16 -22.12 -19.90
CA LYS A 309 -0.28 -23.29 -20.79
C LYS A 309 -1.74 -23.73 -20.96
N THR A 310 -2.02 -24.67 -21.82
CA THR A 310 -3.38 -24.96 -22.31
C THR A 310 -4.35 -25.55 -21.28
N LYS A 311 -3.88 -26.22 -20.22
CA LYS A 311 -4.74 -26.80 -19.18
C LYS A 311 -4.13 -26.62 -17.81
N LYS A 312 -4.95 -26.15 -16.86
CA LYS A 312 -4.58 -25.91 -15.49
C LYS A 312 -5.65 -26.39 -14.51
N THR A 313 -5.21 -27.02 -13.44
CA THR A 313 -6.06 -27.45 -12.31
C THR A 313 -5.71 -26.78 -11.00
N ASP A 314 -4.47 -26.30 -10.83
CA ASP A 314 -3.95 -25.78 -9.58
C ASP A 314 -3.52 -24.31 -9.67
N TRP A 315 -3.24 -23.67 -8.54
CA TRP A 315 -2.64 -22.34 -8.49
C TRP A 315 -1.27 -22.29 -9.17
N ALA A 316 -0.92 -21.13 -9.72
CA ALA A 316 0.38 -20.90 -10.32
C ALA A 316 1.52 -21.15 -9.31
N LYS A 317 2.61 -21.74 -9.78
CA LYS A 317 3.87 -21.70 -9.04
C LYS A 317 4.48 -20.32 -9.18
N VAL A 318 4.72 -19.66 -8.04
CA VAL A 318 5.31 -18.32 -8.03
C VAL A 318 6.78 -18.40 -7.67
N TYR A 319 7.61 -17.79 -8.50
CA TYR A 319 9.04 -17.69 -8.34
C TYR A 319 9.43 -16.23 -8.11
N TYR A 320 10.19 -15.98 -7.06
CA TYR A 320 10.50 -14.63 -6.60
C TYR A 320 12.02 -14.41 -6.51
N THR A 321 12.43 -13.21 -6.87
CA THR A 321 13.75 -12.66 -6.55
C THR A 321 13.60 -11.16 -6.33
N ASP A 322 14.56 -10.55 -5.63
CA ASP A 322 14.63 -9.11 -5.45
C ASP A 322 16.02 -8.57 -5.79
N ILE A 323 16.06 -7.29 -6.09
CA ILE A 323 17.29 -6.57 -6.40
C ILE A 323 17.27 -5.24 -5.64
N TRP A 324 18.22 -5.07 -4.74
CA TRP A 324 18.43 -3.89 -3.92
C TRP A 324 19.60 -3.04 -4.42
N GLY A 325 19.67 -1.78 -3.98
CA GLY A 325 20.78 -0.89 -4.18
C GLY A 325 20.49 0.30 -5.10
N THR A 326 21.54 0.85 -5.71
CA THR A 326 21.40 2.01 -6.59
C THR A 326 20.73 1.66 -7.91
N ARG A 327 20.13 2.67 -8.59
CA ARG A 327 19.57 2.52 -9.96
C ARG A 327 20.56 1.82 -10.89
N LYS A 328 21.83 2.22 -10.85
CA LYS A 328 22.88 1.65 -11.69
C LYS A 328 23.09 0.16 -11.40
N THR A 329 23.24 -0.22 -10.16
CA THR A 329 23.43 -1.61 -9.72
C THR A 329 22.27 -2.50 -10.18
N LYS A 330 21.02 -2.02 -10.02
CA LYS A 330 19.81 -2.74 -10.43
C LYS A 330 19.77 -2.96 -11.93
N LEU A 331 20.07 -1.94 -12.73
CA LEU A 331 20.11 -2.05 -14.19
C LEU A 331 21.23 -2.98 -14.67
N GLU A 332 22.39 -2.97 -14.05
CA GLU A 332 23.49 -3.89 -14.37
C GLU A 332 23.13 -5.34 -14.05
N ALA A 333 22.48 -5.60 -12.91
CA ALA A 333 22.00 -6.94 -12.54
C ALA A 333 20.96 -7.46 -13.54
N LEU A 334 20.00 -6.60 -13.93
CA LEU A 334 19.01 -6.94 -14.95
C LEU A 334 19.63 -7.19 -16.34
N ALA A 335 20.65 -6.42 -16.72
CA ALA A 335 21.35 -6.58 -17.99
C ALA A 335 22.17 -7.87 -18.03
N LYS A 336 22.81 -8.25 -16.91
CA LYS A 336 23.54 -9.51 -16.78
C LYS A 336 22.64 -10.73 -16.92
N GLY A 337 21.39 -10.62 -16.42
CA GLY A 337 20.36 -11.65 -16.62
C GLY A 337 20.51 -12.92 -15.76
N ASP A 338 21.47 -12.96 -14.87
CA ASP A 338 21.78 -14.11 -14.00
C ASP A 338 21.04 -14.00 -12.69
N LEU A 339 19.69 -14.17 -12.75
CA LEU A 339 18.79 -14.04 -11.63
C LEU A 339 18.45 -15.41 -11.04
N THR A 340 18.69 -15.58 -9.75
CA THR A 340 18.29 -16.78 -9.01
C THR A 340 16.90 -16.56 -8.42
N PHE A 341 15.97 -17.46 -8.71
CA PHE A 341 14.60 -17.40 -8.23
C PHE A 341 14.34 -18.44 -7.14
N THR A 342 13.63 -18.03 -6.08
CA THR A 342 13.10 -18.93 -5.05
C THR A 342 11.62 -19.15 -5.27
N GLN A 343 11.16 -20.40 -5.25
CA GLN A 343 9.74 -20.71 -5.32
C GLN A 343 9.06 -20.33 -4.01
N LEU A 344 8.02 -19.50 -4.08
CA LEU A 344 7.23 -19.11 -2.92
C LEU A 344 6.25 -20.20 -2.51
N LYS A 345 6.08 -20.37 -1.21
CA LYS A 345 4.93 -21.03 -0.63
C LYS A 345 3.87 -19.96 -0.35
N LEU A 346 2.68 -20.14 -0.90
CA LEU A 346 1.61 -19.15 -0.84
C LEU A 346 0.60 -19.53 0.23
N ASP A 347 0.21 -18.57 1.06
CA ASP A 347 -0.96 -18.75 1.93
C ASP A 347 -2.27 -18.59 1.11
N GLN A 348 -3.29 -19.35 1.47
CA GLN A 348 -4.55 -19.36 0.72
C GLN A 348 -5.38 -18.10 0.91
N LYS A 349 -5.20 -17.37 2.00
CA LYS A 349 -6.02 -16.19 2.34
C LYS A 349 -5.56 -14.92 1.65
N MET A 350 -4.25 -14.65 1.68
CA MET A 350 -3.69 -13.41 1.14
C MET A 350 -2.86 -13.61 -0.13
N ALA A 351 -2.29 -14.79 -0.31
CA ALA A 351 -1.50 -15.18 -1.48
C ALA A 351 -0.41 -14.15 -1.83
N TYR A 352 0.36 -13.67 -0.85
CA TYR A 352 1.39 -12.66 -1.08
C TYR A 352 2.46 -13.15 -2.08
N PHE A 353 2.87 -12.26 -2.99
CA PHE A 353 3.91 -12.51 -4.00
C PHE A 353 5.30 -12.05 -3.54
N ILE A 354 5.56 -12.20 -2.26
CA ILE A 354 6.87 -11.96 -1.64
C ILE A 354 7.20 -13.14 -0.73
N PRO A 355 8.49 -13.38 -0.41
CA PRO A 355 8.88 -14.40 0.55
C PRO A 355 8.17 -14.19 1.88
N PHE A 356 7.54 -15.23 2.36
CA PHE A 356 6.85 -15.26 3.63
C PHE A 356 7.36 -16.48 4.39
N GLY A 357 8.01 -16.27 5.53
CA GLY A 357 8.58 -17.35 6.32
C GLY A 357 7.49 -18.23 6.95
N ASP A 358 7.20 -19.38 6.36
CA ASP A 358 6.15 -20.30 6.85
C ASP A 358 6.39 -20.74 8.29
N THR A 359 7.64 -20.99 8.66
CA THR A 359 7.98 -21.45 10.03
C THR A 359 7.68 -20.41 11.10
N LEU A 360 7.84 -19.12 10.80
CA LEU A 360 7.52 -18.02 11.72
C LEU A 360 6.03 -17.70 11.74
N LYS A 361 5.29 -18.00 10.65
CA LYS A 361 3.85 -17.75 10.57
C LYS A 361 3.10 -18.61 11.59
N ASP A 362 3.30 -19.93 11.56
CA ASP A 362 2.63 -20.84 12.47
C ASP A 362 2.95 -20.53 13.93
N GLN A 363 4.19 -20.11 14.20
CA GLN A 363 4.63 -19.65 15.52
C GLN A 363 3.90 -18.37 15.97
N TYR A 364 3.79 -17.38 15.07
CA TYR A 364 3.13 -16.10 15.36
C TYR A 364 1.60 -16.29 15.51
N GLU A 365 0.97 -17.11 14.67
CA GLU A 365 -0.48 -17.36 14.70
C GLU A 365 -0.94 -18.13 15.93
N LYS A 366 -0.07 -18.88 16.61
CA LYS A 366 -0.37 -19.47 17.93
C LYS A 366 -0.63 -18.41 19.00
N GLY A 367 0.00 -17.25 18.88
CA GLY A 367 -0.20 -16.12 19.78
C GLY A 367 -1.64 -15.61 19.78
N VAL A 368 -1.97 -14.84 20.78
CA VAL A 368 -3.28 -14.22 21.01
C VAL A 368 -3.36 -12.88 20.29
N SER A 369 -4.39 -12.67 19.47
CA SER A 369 -4.63 -11.37 18.82
C SER A 369 -5.07 -10.33 19.83
N ILE A 370 -4.43 -9.15 19.83
CA ILE A 370 -4.82 -8.06 20.74
C ILE A 370 -6.24 -7.54 20.45
N ALA A 371 -6.70 -7.60 19.19
CA ALA A 371 -8.06 -7.21 18.83
C ALA A 371 -9.12 -8.23 19.28
N GLU A 372 -8.74 -9.50 19.44
CA GLU A 372 -9.59 -10.54 20.03
C GLU A 372 -9.55 -10.48 21.55
N LEU A 373 -8.39 -10.15 22.13
CA LEU A 373 -8.20 -9.99 23.57
C LEU A 373 -8.98 -8.78 24.11
N PHE A 374 -8.94 -7.64 23.38
CA PHE A 374 -9.70 -6.43 23.66
C PHE A 374 -10.79 -6.25 22.59
N PRO A 375 -11.94 -6.95 22.72
CA PRO A 375 -12.93 -7.04 21.64
C PRO A 375 -13.62 -5.70 21.32
N THR A 376 -13.79 -4.83 22.30
CA THR A 376 -14.31 -3.48 22.05
C THR A 376 -13.16 -2.56 21.66
N ASN A 377 -12.99 -2.35 20.35
CA ASN A 377 -12.01 -1.45 19.78
C ASN A 377 -12.58 -0.71 18.57
N VAL A 378 -12.12 0.51 18.34
CA VAL A 378 -12.60 1.34 17.22
C VAL A 378 -11.49 2.22 16.68
N THR A 379 -11.63 2.64 15.44
CA THR A 379 -10.69 3.59 14.82
C THR A 379 -10.88 5.00 15.35
N GLY A 380 -9.80 5.81 15.35
CA GLY A 380 -9.85 7.22 15.76
C GLY A 380 -10.89 8.04 15.00
N ILE A 381 -11.32 9.14 15.59
CA ILE A 381 -12.33 10.05 15.03
C ILE A 381 -11.80 10.80 13.80
N ILE A 382 -12.71 11.15 12.89
CA ILE A 382 -12.42 11.99 11.71
C ILE A 382 -13.24 13.28 11.84
N THR A 383 -12.58 14.41 11.94
CA THR A 383 -13.25 15.71 12.10
C THR A 383 -13.81 16.27 10.80
N GLY A 384 -13.21 15.90 9.66
CA GLY A 384 -13.50 16.48 8.35
C GLY A 384 -12.67 17.76 8.10
N ASN A 385 -12.42 18.55 9.11
CA ASN A 385 -11.51 19.70 9.06
C ASN A 385 -10.80 19.88 10.42
N ASP A 386 -9.62 19.26 10.55
CA ASP A 386 -8.83 19.32 11.79
C ASP A 386 -8.46 20.75 12.21
N LYS A 387 -8.24 21.65 11.25
CA LYS A 387 -7.83 23.05 11.55
C LYS A 387 -8.89 23.85 12.32
N VAL A 388 -10.16 23.48 12.16
CA VAL A 388 -11.28 24.15 12.80
C VAL A 388 -11.81 23.36 14.00
N ALA A 389 -12.02 22.05 13.80
CA ALA A 389 -12.64 21.19 14.79
C ALA A 389 -11.71 20.81 15.95
N ILE A 390 -10.39 20.99 15.78
CA ILE A 390 -9.37 20.75 16.81
C ILE A 390 -8.64 22.07 17.09
N ALA A 391 -8.50 22.43 18.35
CA ALA A 391 -7.81 23.63 18.79
C ALA A 391 -6.65 23.30 19.74
N ASN A 392 -5.60 24.12 19.75
CA ASN A 392 -4.45 23.93 20.64
C ASN A 392 -4.83 24.19 22.11
N THR A 393 -5.77 25.09 22.35
CA THR A 393 -6.25 25.40 23.69
C THR A 393 -7.77 25.27 23.82
N ARG A 394 -8.23 24.97 25.04
CA ARG A 394 -9.67 24.92 25.35
C ARG A 394 -10.36 26.26 25.06
N ASN A 395 -9.70 27.36 25.38
CA ASN A 395 -10.27 28.71 25.18
C ASN A 395 -10.42 29.07 23.70
N GLU A 396 -9.51 28.62 22.86
CA GLU A 396 -9.62 28.79 21.41
C GLU A 396 -10.81 27.99 20.85
N LEU A 397 -10.97 26.75 21.27
CA LEU A 397 -12.12 25.92 20.88
C LEU A 397 -13.44 26.57 21.30
N VAL A 398 -13.55 27.05 22.55
CA VAL A 398 -14.75 27.73 23.07
C VAL A 398 -15.08 28.94 22.19
N ARG A 399 -14.09 29.78 21.85
CA ARG A 399 -14.32 30.95 20.96
C ARG A 399 -14.87 30.52 19.59
N ARG A 400 -14.34 29.44 19.00
CA ARG A 400 -14.83 28.91 17.72
C ARG A 400 -16.27 28.40 17.85
N MET A 401 -16.58 27.70 18.96
CA MET A 401 -17.92 27.22 19.24
C MET A 401 -18.91 28.37 19.47
N ASP A 402 -18.47 29.45 20.08
CA ASP A 402 -19.31 30.64 20.31
C ASP A 402 -19.67 31.32 18.97
N VAL A 403 -18.73 31.38 18.00
CA VAL A 403 -19.06 31.86 16.66
C VAL A 403 -20.15 30.99 16.01
N VAL A 404 -20.06 29.67 16.14
CA VAL A 404 -21.06 28.75 15.59
C VAL A 404 -22.39 28.89 16.31
N ARG A 405 -22.38 28.97 17.64
CA ARG A 405 -23.59 29.08 18.51
C ARG A 405 -24.41 30.34 18.22
N HIS A 406 -23.75 31.45 17.97
CA HIS A 406 -24.39 32.76 17.79
C HIS A 406 -24.54 33.16 16.31
N ALA A 407 -24.19 32.29 15.37
CA ALA A 407 -24.39 32.57 13.95
C ALA A 407 -25.88 32.71 13.63
N THR A 408 -26.25 33.82 13.01
CA THR A 408 -27.63 34.09 12.58
C THR A 408 -27.94 33.56 11.18
N ASP A 409 -26.90 33.23 10.44
CA ASP A 409 -26.93 32.58 9.12
C ASP A 409 -25.71 31.67 8.95
N ASP A 410 -25.63 30.94 7.83
CA ASP A 410 -24.58 29.96 7.57
C ASP A 410 -23.21 30.58 7.31
N LYS A 411 -23.14 31.87 6.96
CA LYS A 411 -21.94 32.51 6.44
C LYS A 411 -20.75 32.49 7.43
N PRO A 412 -20.91 32.85 8.75
CA PRO A 412 -19.80 32.79 9.70
C PRO A 412 -19.21 31.38 9.86
N ILE A 413 -20.08 30.36 9.76
CA ILE A 413 -19.68 28.94 9.85
C ILE A 413 -18.95 28.51 8.59
N ILE A 414 -19.46 28.89 7.42
CA ILE A 414 -18.84 28.61 6.13
C ILE A 414 -17.47 29.31 6.02
N ASP A 415 -17.37 30.56 6.41
CA ASP A 415 -16.12 31.34 6.38
C ASP A 415 -15.06 30.72 7.29
N MET A 416 -15.45 30.25 8.46
CA MET A 416 -14.57 29.56 9.41
C MET A 416 -14.20 28.15 8.95
N TRP A 417 -15.18 27.36 8.46
CA TRP A 417 -14.99 25.95 8.10
C TRP A 417 -14.34 25.78 6.73
N GLY A 418 -14.62 26.69 5.80
CA GLY A 418 -14.24 26.59 4.43
C GLY A 418 -15.00 25.47 3.70
N LYS A 419 -14.33 24.39 3.35
CA LYS A 419 -14.95 23.25 2.64
C LYS A 419 -15.50 22.23 3.62
N PHE A 420 -16.77 21.91 3.52
CA PHE A 420 -17.40 20.81 4.24
C PHE A 420 -17.07 19.45 3.63
N THR A 421 -16.93 18.43 4.48
CA THR A 421 -16.89 17.03 4.05
C THR A 421 -18.31 16.58 3.69
N ALA A 422 -18.44 15.61 2.77
CA ALA A 422 -19.74 15.14 2.28
C ALA A 422 -20.71 14.76 3.43
N GLY A 423 -21.85 15.45 3.47
CA GLY A 423 -22.87 15.25 4.50
C GLY A 423 -22.75 16.17 5.72
N GLN A 424 -21.65 16.90 5.92
CA GLN A 424 -21.58 18.01 6.87
C GLN A 424 -22.26 19.25 6.26
N THR A 425 -22.93 20.02 7.07
CA THR A 425 -23.54 21.32 6.72
C THR A 425 -23.36 22.28 7.90
N ALA A 426 -23.44 23.59 7.62
CA ALA A 426 -23.40 24.61 8.67
C ALA A 426 -24.48 24.38 9.71
N GLU A 427 -25.71 24.09 9.28
CA GLU A 427 -26.87 23.78 10.12
C GLU A 427 -26.60 22.60 11.06
N LYS A 428 -26.06 21.49 10.57
CA LYS A 428 -25.78 20.32 11.41
C LYS A 428 -24.72 20.62 12.46
N ILE A 429 -23.68 21.36 12.09
CA ILE A 429 -22.62 21.77 13.01
C ILE A 429 -23.18 22.71 14.09
N GLN A 430 -24.02 23.64 13.68
CA GLN A 430 -24.65 24.58 14.60
C GLN A 430 -25.61 23.87 15.57
N ASN A 431 -26.49 23.02 15.07
CA ASN A 431 -27.40 22.24 15.87
C ASN A 431 -26.68 21.35 16.89
N ASP A 432 -25.55 20.76 16.51
CA ASP A 432 -24.70 19.96 17.38
C ASP A 432 -24.13 20.78 18.55
N VAL A 433 -23.68 22.00 18.29
CA VAL A 433 -23.14 22.90 19.31
C VAL A 433 -24.26 23.48 20.23
N ILE A 434 -25.42 23.78 19.64
CA ILE A 434 -26.57 24.34 20.37
C ILE A 434 -27.23 23.30 21.28
N SER A 435 -27.31 22.04 20.85
CA SER A 435 -27.89 20.93 21.63
C SER A 435 -27.22 20.78 23.00
N GLY A 436 -25.93 21.12 23.09
CA GLY A 436 -25.15 21.00 24.33
C GLY A 436 -24.93 19.58 24.83
N GLU A 437 -25.28 18.56 24.01
CA GLU A 437 -25.14 17.13 24.37
C GLU A 437 -23.69 16.63 24.36
N GLY A 438 -22.78 17.38 23.71
CA GLY A 438 -21.39 17.02 23.62
C GLY A 438 -20.53 17.58 24.75
N THR A 439 -19.31 17.08 24.81
CA THR A 439 -18.31 17.46 25.81
C THR A 439 -17.09 18.08 25.14
N ILE A 440 -16.59 19.20 25.68
CA ILE A 440 -15.27 19.72 25.31
C ILE A 440 -14.25 18.85 26.02
N THR A 441 -13.48 18.09 25.21
CA THR A 441 -12.57 17.06 25.70
C THR A 441 -11.20 17.14 25.04
N PRO A 442 -10.12 16.74 25.73
CA PRO A 442 -8.84 16.56 25.06
C PRO A 442 -8.89 15.40 24.07
N ILE A 443 -8.15 15.55 22.99
CA ILE A 443 -7.95 14.55 21.94
C ILE A 443 -6.45 14.31 21.73
N ALA A 444 -6.02 13.05 21.70
CA ALA A 444 -4.66 12.71 21.26
C ALA A 444 -4.57 12.91 19.74
N PHE A 445 -4.00 14.03 19.34
CA PHE A 445 -3.91 14.47 17.94
C PHE A 445 -2.71 13.86 17.23
N ARG A 446 -1.54 13.90 17.88
CA ARG A 446 -0.30 13.18 17.50
C ARG A 446 0.34 12.59 18.77
N PRO A 447 1.32 11.71 18.65
CA PRO A 447 2.03 11.23 19.84
C PRO A 447 2.59 12.41 20.67
N PHE A 448 2.18 12.47 21.92
CA PHE A 448 2.49 13.54 22.87
C PHE A 448 2.00 14.95 22.50
N ASP A 449 1.12 15.09 21.53
CA ASP A 449 0.45 16.34 21.17
C ASP A 449 -1.06 16.17 21.41
N ASN A 450 -1.49 16.53 22.63
CA ASN A 450 -2.89 16.54 23.02
C ASN A 450 -3.48 17.91 22.75
N ARG A 451 -4.63 17.95 22.08
CA ARG A 451 -5.37 19.16 21.74
C ARG A 451 -6.80 19.08 22.23
N TRP A 452 -7.65 20.01 21.88
CA TRP A 452 -9.02 20.09 22.33
C TRP A 452 -10.00 19.98 21.17
N THR A 453 -11.10 19.23 21.39
CA THR A 453 -12.21 19.13 20.45
C THR A 453 -13.55 19.08 21.18
N TYR A 454 -14.64 19.28 20.44
CA TYR A 454 -15.99 19.05 20.94
C TYR A 454 -16.47 17.68 20.43
N TYR A 455 -16.91 16.82 21.33
CA TYR A 455 -17.34 15.47 21.03
C TYR A 455 -18.75 15.21 21.56
N SER A 456 -19.73 15.08 20.65
CA SER A 456 -21.14 14.76 20.95
C SER A 456 -21.50 13.31 20.60
N GLY A 457 -20.73 12.67 19.72
CA GLY A 457 -21.07 11.39 19.11
C GLY A 457 -21.95 11.51 17.87
N ASN A 458 -22.36 12.72 17.48
CA ASN A 458 -23.20 12.97 16.32
C ASN A 458 -22.37 12.96 15.02
N SER A 459 -22.85 12.21 14.01
CA SER A 459 -22.17 12.12 12.71
C SER A 459 -22.48 13.31 11.80
N CYS A 460 -21.50 13.69 10.96
CA CYS A 460 -21.59 14.82 10.03
C CYS A 460 -21.89 16.17 10.71
N ALA A 461 -21.54 16.29 11.99
CA ALA A 461 -21.71 17.46 12.84
C ALA A 461 -20.35 18.16 13.09
N TRP A 462 -20.02 18.61 14.31
CA TRP A 462 -18.70 19.14 14.64
C TRP A 462 -17.60 18.15 14.29
N VAL A 463 -17.83 16.86 14.57
CA VAL A 463 -17.00 15.74 14.11
C VAL A 463 -17.70 15.04 12.94
N PHE A 464 -16.99 14.83 11.84
CA PHE A 464 -17.55 14.17 10.65
C PHE A 464 -17.90 12.70 10.90
N ARG A 465 -16.94 11.95 11.50
CA ARG A 465 -17.14 10.55 11.92
C ARG A 465 -16.66 10.40 13.36
N PRO A 466 -17.55 10.54 14.34
CA PRO A 466 -17.19 10.44 15.76
C PRO A 466 -16.86 9.02 16.18
N ARG A 467 -17.18 8.02 15.35
CA ARG A 467 -17.14 6.60 15.66
C ARG A 467 -18.18 6.22 16.70
N GLU A 468 -18.13 4.99 17.16
CA GLU A 468 -19.10 4.49 18.09
C GLU A 468 -18.93 5.16 19.47
N LYS A 469 -19.98 5.82 19.93
CA LYS A 469 -20.02 6.44 21.27
C LYS A 469 -19.82 5.39 22.36
N SER A 470 -20.28 4.16 22.09
CA SER A 470 -20.08 2.98 22.92
C SER A 470 -18.62 2.57 23.15
N THR A 471 -17.68 3.07 22.33
CA THR A 471 -16.23 2.81 22.50
C THR A 471 -15.50 4.08 22.94
N MET A 472 -15.63 5.16 22.16
CA MET A 472 -14.96 6.44 22.49
C MET A 472 -15.46 7.06 23.80
N GLY A 473 -16.75 6.90 24.12
CA GLY A 473 -17.35 7.39 25.36
C GLY A 473 -16.72 6.83 26.63
N HIS A 474 -16.18 5.61 26.57
CA HIS A 474 -15.49 4.99 27.71
C HIS A 474 -14.17 5.69 28.08
N LEU A 475 -13.59 6.48 27.17
CA LEU A 475 -12.39 7.28 27.41
C LEU A 475 -12.70 8.70 27.94
N LEU A 476 -13.97 9.05 28.06
CA LEU A 476 -14.44 10.30 28.64
C LEU A 476 -14.72 10.16 30.13
N ALA A 477 -14.26 9.05 30.76
CA ALA A 477 -14.50 8.81 32.22
C ALA A 477 -13.93 9.92 33.07
N GLU A 478 -14.75 10.41 33.99
CA GLU A 478 -14.34 11.44 34.94
C GLU A 478 -13.25 10.89 35.90
N PRO A 479 -12.31 11.73 36.35
CA PRO A 479 -11.28 11.33 37.30
C PRO A 479 -11.81 10.76 38.63
N THR A 480 -13.07 11.02 38.94
CA THR A 480 -13.79 10.55 40.17
C THR A 480 -14.34 9.13 40.01
N SER A 481 -14.20 8.50 38.82
CA SER A 481 -14.64 7.12 38.63
C SER A 481 -13.85 6.15 39.53
N PRO A 482 -14.46 5.03 39.99
CA PRO A 482 -13.78 4.03 40.84
C PRO A 482 -12.49 3.45 40.23
N ILE A 483 -12.35 3.49 38.91
CA ILE A 483 -11.14 3.03 38.19
C ILE A 483 -10.14 4.18 37.91
N GLY A 484 -10.47 5.41 38.35
CA GLY A 484 -9.73 6.60 37.91
C GLY A 484 -9.98 6.93 36.43
N ALA A 485 -9.06 7.67 35.81
CA ALA A 485 -9.14 7.93 34.40
C ALA A 485 -8.86 6.65 33.60
N ASN A 486 -9.82 6.24 32.77
CA ASN A 486 -9.65 5.06 31.89
C ASN A 486 -8.49 5.27 30.89
N ILE A 487 -7.93 4.18 30.43
CA ILE A 487 -6.85 4.16 29.43
C ILE A 487 -7.24 3.28 28.25
N GLY A 488 -6.68 3.54 27.09
CA GLY A 488 -6.88 2.70 25.92
C GLY A 488 -5.54 2.36 25.26
N LEU A 489 -5.41 1.08 24.85
CA LEU A 489 -4.32 0.62 24.02
C LEU A 489 -4.51 1.14 22.60
N VAL A 490 -3.49 1.78 22.06
CA VAL A 490 -3.51 2.35 20.70
C VAL A 490 -2.60 1.54 19.80
N PHE A 491 -3.14 1.08 18.67
CA PHE A 491 -2.45 0.20 17.72
C PHE A 491 -2.95 0.38 16.29
N CYS A 492 -2.24 -0.21 15.33
CA CYS A 492 -2.66 -0.31 13.94
C CYS A 492 -2.97 -1.76 13.56
N LYS A 493 -3.93 -1.96 12.64
CA LYS A 493 -4.12 -3.24 11.98
C LYS A 493 -3.02 -3.51 10.97
N THR A 494 -2.68 -2.48 10.19
CA THR A 494 -1.64 -2.56 9.15
C THR A 494 -0.77 -1.32 9.22
N SER A 495 0.53 -1.51 9.11
CA SER A 495 1.50 -0.42 8.96
C SER A 495 2.40 -0.70 7.76
N ARG A 496 2.93 0.33 7.12
CA ARG A 496 3.80 0.14 5.95
C ARG A 496 5.25 -0.12 6.31
N ASN A 497 5.72 0.52 7.37
CA ASN A 497 7.15 0.55 7.67
C ASN A 497 7.48 0.36 9.14
N PHE A 498 6.54 0.58 10.03
CA PHE A 498 6.85 0.58 11.45
C PHE A 498 5.60 0.35 12.29
N PHE A 499 5.59 -0.74 13.04
CA PHE A 499 4.58 -0.96 14.06
C PHE A 499 5.04 -0.29 15.37
N SER A 500 4.15 0.48 16.01
CA SER A 500 4.38 1.04 17.35
C SER A 500 3.09 0.95 18.14
N PRO A 501 3.11 0.39 19.34
CA PRO A 501 2.02 0.56 20.28
C PRO A 501 2.10 1.94 20.91
N PHE A 502 0.95 2.44 21.35
CA PHE A 502 0.85 3.66 22.14
C PHE A 502 -0.29 3.54 23.17
N VAL A 503 -0.44 4.48 24.05
CA VAL A 503 -1.49 4.50 25.05
C VAL A 503 -2.07 5.90 25.16
N SER A 504 -3.39 6.00 25.37
CA SER A 504 -4.07 7.28 25.52
C SER A 504 -5.14 7.20 26.61
N ARG A 505 -5.33 8.30 27.33
CA ARG A 505 -6.50 8.55 28.19
C ARG A 505 -7.61 9.27 27.44
N ASN A 506 -7.28 9.83 26.29
CA ASN A 506 -8.14 10.69 25.53
C ASN A 506 -8.69 9.94 24.34
N ILE A 507 -9.80 10.41 23.80
CA ILE A 507 -10.22 10.04 22.46
C ILE A 507 -9.08 10.33 21.48
N ILE A 508 -8.98 9.57 20.38
CA ILE A 508 -7.87 9.69 19.47
C ILE A 508 -8.28 10.18 18.07
N ALA A 509 -7.41 10.95 17.43
CA ALA A 509 -7.55 11.29 16.03
C ALA A 509 -7.26 10.07 15.13
N HIS A 510 -8.01 9.91 14.04
CA HIS A 510 -7.83 8.83 13.06
C HIS A 510 -6.40 8.72 12.53
N ARG A 511 -5.69 9.85 12.45
CA ARG A 511 -4.31 9.95 11.93
C ARG A 511 -3.28 10.20 13.03
N LEU A 512 -3.49 9.65 14.21
CA LEU A 512 -2.54 9.76 15.31
C LEU A 512 -1.14 9.25 14.92
N PHE A 513 -1.06 8.11 14.22
CA PHE A 513 0.21 7.48 13.84
C PHE A 513 0.71 7.86 12.45
N SER A 514 -0.13 8.33 11.54
CA SER A 514 0.29 8.60 10.16
C SER A 514 -0.59 9.62 9.46
N ALA A 515 0.03 10.44 8.64
CA ALA A 515 -0.70 11.39 7.79
C ALA A 515 -1.38 10.71 6.57
N MET A 516 -0.97 9.51 6.17
CA MET A 516 -1.37 8.97 4.87
C MET A 516 -2.03 7.59 4.88
N CYS A 517 -1.60 6.63 5.68
CA CYS A 517 -1.92 5.22 5.40
C CYS A 517 -2.38 4.39 6.59
N GLU A 518 -1.79 4.57 7.77
CA GLU A 518 -2.09 3.76 8.94
C GLU A 518 -3.37 4.27 9.62
N ILE A 519 -4.33 3.36 9.77
CA ILE A 519 -5.55 3.61 10.53
C ILE A 519 -5.26 3.25 11.98
N THR A 520 -5.39 4.25 12.86
CA THR A 520 -5.15 4.08 14.29
C THR A 520 -6.41 3.57 14.99
N TYR A 521 -6.28 2.48 15.72
CA TYR A 521 -7.32 1.91 16.59
C TYR A 521 -7.05 2.23 18.04
N ILE A 522 -8.10 2.25 18.86
CA ILE A 522 -8.01 2.31 20.32
C ILE A 522 -8.94 1.29 20.93
N ALA A 523 -8.45 0.56 21.94
CA ALA A 523 -9.21 -0.34 22.76
C ALA A 523 -9.17 0.14 24.23
N PRO A 524 -10.28 0.63 24.79
CA PRO A 524 -10.35 0.98 26.21
C PRO A 524 -10.08 -0.24 27.10
N LEU A 525 -9.39 -0.07 28.22
CA LEU A 525 -9.16 -1.16 29.17
C LEU A 525 -10.43 -1.55 29.91
N TYR A 526 -11.27 -0.56 30.24
CA TYR A 526 -12.54 -0.79 30.91
C TYR A 526 -13.70 -0.20 30.10
N LEU A 527 -14.85 -0.85 30.20
CA LEU A 527 -16.11 -0.43 29.61
C LEU A 527 -17.08 -0.01 30.72
N ARG A 528 -17.75 1.10 30.51
CA ARG A 528 -18.82 1.58 31.40
C ARG A 528 -20.10 0.83 31.05
N SER A 529 -20.70 0.19 32.02
CA SER A 529 -22.01 -0.45 31.95
C SER A 529 -23.01 0.31 32.80
N GLU A 530 -24.15 0.64 32.24
CA GLU A 530 -25.28 1.22 32.97
C GLU A 530 -26.15 0.06 33.45
N SER A 531 -26.20 -0.17 34.79
CA SER A 531 -27.11 -1.10 35.41
C SER A 531 -28.19 -0.32 36.15
N GLU A 532 -29.46 -0.57 35.82
CA GLU A 532 -30.61 0.04 36.50
C GLU A 532 -30.64 -0.25 38.00
N LEU A 533 -29.97 -1.31 38.48
CA LEU A 533 -29.99 -1.80 39.85
C LEU A 533 -28.80 -1.34 40.71
N THR A 534 -27.65 -1.06 40.13
CA THR A 534 -26.39 -0.85 40.86
C THR A 534 -25.69 0.47 40.54
N GLY A 535 -26.25 1.28 39.68
CA GLY A 535 -25.58 2.47 39.18
C GLY A 535 -24.48 2.14 38.16
N GLU A 536 -23.56 3.07 37.89
CA GLU A 536 -22.46 2.86 36.96
C GLU A 536 -21.51 1.78 37.44
N SER A 537 -21.30 0.77 36.64
CA SER A 537 -20.28 -0.27 36.85
C SER A 537 -19.26 -0.27 35.73
N TRP A 538 -18.03 -0.65 36.05
CA TRP A 538 -16.93 -0.78 35.09
C TRP A 538 -16.55 -2.25 34.98
N ILE A 539 -16.53 -2.75 33.73
CA ILE A 539 -16.13 -4.12 33.41
C ILE A 539 -14.87 -4.08 32.56
N ALA A 540 -13.99 -5.06 32.73
CA ALA A 540 -12.79 -5.15 31.89
C ALA A 540 -13.18 -5.47 30.43
N ASN A 541 -12.55 -4.80 29.49
CA ASN A 541 -12.69 -5.05 28.05
C ASN A 541 -11.79 -6.23 27.67
N LEU A 542 -12.06 -7.39 28.20
CA LEU A 542 -11.31 -8.63 27.95
C LEU A 542 -12.28 -9.74 27.50
N ASN A 543 -11.90 -10.45 26.45
CA ASN A 543 -12.59 -11.68 26.06
C ASN A 543 -12.13 -12.82 26.96
N ASP A 544 -13.03 -13.43 27.71
CA ASP A 544 -12.70 -14.42 28.73
C ASP A 544 -11.98 -15.66 28.15
N ASP A 545 -12.40 -16.17 26.99
CA ASP A 545 -11.78 -17.35 26.37
C ASP A 545 -10.35 -17.04 25.92
N VAL A 546 -10.15 -15.86 25.32
CA VAL A 546 -8.86 -15.41 24.83
C VAL A 546 -7.91 -15.06 25.98
N PHE A 547 -8.45 -14.45 27.03
CA PHE A 547 -7.72 -14.14 28.25
C PHE A 547 -7.28 -15.43 28.97
N ASN A 548 -8.17 -16.43 29.08
CA ASN A 548 -7.84 -17.71 29.67
C ASN A 548 -6.78 -18.43 28.84
N LYS A 549 -6.88 -18.43 27.50
CA LYS A 549 -5.85 -19.00 26.62
C LYS A 549 -4.48 -18.33 26.86
N LEU A 550 -4.46 -17.00 27.00
CA LEU A 550 -3.21 -16.25 27.22
C LEU A 550 -2.52 -16.61 28.52
N THR A 551 -3.30 -16.86 29.59
CA THR A 551 -2.83 -16.92 30.99
C THR A 551 -2.93 -18.29 31.65
N GLN A 552 -3.40 -19.33 30.94
CA GLN A 552 -3.74 -20.65 31.49
C GLN A 552 -2.58 -21.36 32.19
N TYR A 553 -1.35 -21.03 31.87
CA TYR A 553 -0.16 -21.65 32.47
C TYR A 553 0.50 -20.78 33.56
N LEU A 554 -0.15 -19.68 33.95
CA LEU A 554 0.29 -18.88 35.09
C LEU A 554 -0.26 -19.48 36.41
N PRO A 555 0.53 -19.44 37.49
CA PRO A 555 0.11 -19.97 38.81
C PRO A 555 -1.04 -19.15 39.42
N THR A 556 -1.13 -17.88 39.08
CA THR A 556 -2.17 -16.95 39.55
C THR A 556 -2.75 -16.16 38.39
N LYS A 557 -4.07 -15.97 38.40
CA LYS A 557 -4.77 -15.22 37.36
C LYS A 557 -4.40 -13.73 37.49
N PRO A 558 -3.83 -13.10 36.41
CA PRO A 558 -3.45 -11.70 36.48
C PRO A 558 -4.67 -10.77 36.43
N THR A 559 -4.48 -9.56 36.91
CA THR A 559 -5.47 -8.48 36.77
C THR A 559 -5.54 -7.96 35.32
N PRO A 560 -6.64 -7.32 34.92
CA PRO A 560 -6.74 -6.68 33.61
C PRO A 560 -5.61 -5.68 33.33
N SER A 561 -5.15 -4.94 34.36
CA SER A 561 -4.04 -4.00 34.23
C SER A 561 -2.71 -4.70 33.98
N GLU A 562 -2.44 -5.80 34.65
CA GLU A 562 -1.21 -6.58 34.43
C GLU A 562 -1.17 -7.19 33.02
N VAL A 563 -2.32 -7.66 32.50
CA VAL A 563 -2.39 -8.13 31.11
C VAL A 563 -2.18 -6.99 30.11
N PHE A 564 -2.76 -5.82 30.39
CA PHE A 564 -2.54 -4.63 29.58
C PHE A 564 -1.04 -4.24 29.56
N ASP A 565 -0.42 -4.23 30.73
CA ASP A 565 0.99 -3.88 30.89
C ASP A 565 1.92 -4.93 30.24
N TYR A 566 1.59 -6.22 30.34
CA TYR A 566 2.28 -7.29 29.60
C TYR A 566 2.22 -7.05 28.09
N VAL A 567 1.01 -6.83 27.54
CA VAL A 567 0.83 -6.56 26.12
C VAL A 567 1.62 -5.33 25.69
N TYR A 568 1.62 -4.28 26.53
CA TYR A 568 2.33 -3.04 26.24
C TYR A 568 3.86 -3.24 26.28
N GLY A 569 4.35 -3.99 27.25
CA GLY A 569 5.78 -4.31 27.39
C GLY A 569 6.33 -5.12 26.23
N ILE A 570 5.68 -6.25 25.90
CA ILE A 570 6.15 -7.13 24.83
C ILE A 570 6.10 -6.49 23.44
N LEU A 571 5.11 -5.63 23.19
CA LEU A 571 5.04 -4.88 21.92
C LEU A 571 6.12 -3.80 21.79
N HIS A 572 6.80 -3.44 22.89
CA HIS A 572 7.98 -2.56 22.89
C HIS A 572 9.30 -3.33 22.84
N ASP A 573 9.28 -4.66 22.99
CA ASP A 573 10.51 -5.46 22.97
C ASP A 573 11.12 -5.50 21.55
N PRO A 574 12.38 -5.04 21.38
CA PRO A 574 13.03 -5.05 20.08
C PRO A 574 13.24 -6.47 19.51
N VAL A 575 13.49 -7.48 20.36
CA VAL A 575 13.73 -8.87 19.92
C VAL A 575 12.42 -9.48 19.40
N TYR A 576 11.33 -9.25 20.10
CA TYR A 576 10.00 -9.66 19.64
C TYR A 576 9.62 -8.93 18.33
N TYR A 577 9.86 -7.63 18.25
CA TYR A 577 9.62 -6.82 17.07
C TYR A 577 10.42 -7.33 15.86
N GLU A 578 11.74 -7.45 15.98
CA GLU A 578 12.62 -7.89 14.89
C GLU A 578 12.24 -9.28 14.36
N LYS A 579 11.84 -10.18 15.25
CA LYS A 579 11.39 -11.52 14.87
C LYS A 579 10.09 -11.51 14.10
N TYR A 580 9.12 -10.69 14.48
CA TYR A 580 7.76 -10.72 13.95
C TYR A 580 7.34 -9.43 13.21
N GLU A 581 8.27 -8.55 12.86
CA GLU A 581 8.02 -7.26 12.19
C GLU A 581 7.08 -7.40 10.99
N GLN A 582 7.36 -8.36 10.12
CA GLN A 582 6.56 -8.59 8.92
C GLN A 582 5.09 -8.96 9.20
N TYR A 583 4.78 -9.52 10.35
CA TYR A 583 3.42 -9.88 10.77
C TYR A 583 2.76 -8.75 11.53
N LEU A 584 3.49 -8.09 12.43
CA LEU A 584 3.04 -6.92 13.19
C LEU A 584 2.62 -5.77 12.29
N CYS A 585 3.24 -5.65 11.10
CA CYS A 585 2.91 -4.61 10.14
C CYS A 585 1.74 -4.95 9.19
N ARG A 586 1.20 -6.18 9.22
CA ARG A 586 0.23 -6.65 8.19
C ARG A 586 -1.16 -6.97 8.69
N ASP A 587 -1.30 -7.34 9.95
CA ASP A 587 -2.60 -7.60 10.60
C ASP A 587 -2.53 -7.13 12.05
N PHE A 588 -3.63 -7.30 12.79
CA PHE A 588 -3.66 -6.98 14.21
C PHE A 588 -2.54 -7.72 14.94
N PRO A 589 -1.80 -7.03 15.80
CA PRO A 589 -0.69 -7.64 16.54
C PRO A 589 -1.18 -8.82 17.38
N ARG A 590 -0.33 -9.83 17.48
CA ARG A 590 -0.52 -10.96 18.40
C ARG A 590 0.54 -10.94 19.47
N VAL A 591 0.26 -11.50 20.61
CA VAL A 591 1.22 -11.67 21.71
C VAL A 591 1.32 -13.13 22.09
N PRO A 592 2.49 -13.64 22.51
CA PRO A 592 2.68 -15.05 22.88
C PRO A 592 1.82 -15.45 24.08
N VAL A 593 1.45 -16.73 24.14
CA VAL A 593 0.90 -17.36 25.34
C VAL A 593 1.99 -17.37 26.42
N ILE A 594 1.61 -17.04 27.65
CA ILE A 594 2.55 -16.91 28.76
C ILE A 594 2.82 -18.30 29.35
N ASN A 595 4.10 -18.61 29.58
CA ASN A 595 4.60 -19.82 30.25
C ASN A 595 4.12 -21.13 29.62
N GLU A 596 3.98 -21.18 28.27
CA GLU A 596 3.53 -22.36 27.52
C GLU A 596 4.48 -23.55 27.78
N PRO A 597 3.97 -24.76 28.12
CA PRO A 597 4.80 -25.97 28.35
C PRO A 597 5.64 -26.33 27.11
N GLU A 598 6.81 -26.94 27.33
CA GLU A 598 7.72 -27.29 26.25
C GLU A 598 7.10 -28.23 25.22
N GLU A 599 6.26 -29.16 25.65
CA GLU A 599 5.59 -30.13 24.79
C GLU A 599 4.57 -29.50 23.84
N GLU A 600 4.05 -28.33 24.18
CA GLU A 600 3.07 -27.59 23.37
C GLU A 600 3.73 -26.53 22.47
N ARG A 601 5.03 -26.23 22.68
CA ARG A 601 5.76 -25.25 21.90
C ARG A 601 6.09 -25.76 20.50
N THR A 602 6.06 -24.89 19.55
CA THR A 602 6.65 -25.13 18.23
C THR A 602 8.12 -24.68 18.27
N GLU A 603 9.01 -25.48 17.73
CA GLU A 603 10.43 -25.16 17.67
C GLU A 603 10.66 -23.74 17.12
N GLY A 604 11.48 -22.97 17.83
CA GLY A 604 11.76 -21.58 17.47
C GLY A 604 10.65 -20.56 17.78
N THR A 605 9.58 -20.91 18.49
CA THR A 605 8.56 -19.94 18.94
C THR A 605 9.19 -18.94 19.94
N PHE A 606 8.73 -17.67 19.89
CA PHE A 606 9.11 -16.70 20.92
C PHE A 606 8.40 -17.09 22.21
N PHE A 607 9.18 -17.48 23.18
CA PHE A 607 8.68 -17.99 24.44
C PHE A 607 8.78 -16.95 25.56
N VAL A 608 7.68 -16.80 26.31
CA VAL A 608 7.63 -15.91 27.47
C VAL A 608 7.50 -16.75 28.73
N ARG A 609 8.63 -16.93 29.43
CA ARG A 609 8.66 -17.57 30.75
C ARG A 609 7.96 -16.70 31.79
N GLU A 610 7.62 -17.26 32.96
CA GLU A 610 6.95 -16.53 34.03
C GLU A 610 7.79 -15.34 34.56
N ASP A 611 9.10 -15.52 34.70
CA ASP A 611 10.02 -14.44 35.09
C ASP A 611 10.05 -13.32 34.06
N LEU A 612 10.19 -13.65 32.77
CA LEU A 612 10.14 -12.68 31.66
C LEU A 612 8.78 -12.00 31.57
N TYR A 613 7.67 -12.71 31.83
CA TYR A 613 6.34 -12.12 31.89
C TYR A 613 6.29 -11.01 32.97
N ARG A 614 6.83 -11.27 34.16
CA ARG A 614 6.87 -10.27 35.25
C ARG A 614 7.67 -9.05 34.85
N GLU A 615 8.79 -9.21 34.16
CA GLU A 615 9.60 -8.11 33.62
C GLU A 615 8.83 -7.30 32.58
N TYR A 616 8.06 -7.97 31.71
CA TYR A 616 7.19 -7.26 30.75
C TYR A 616 6.08 -6.47 31.44
N VAL A 617 5.48 -6.99 32.52
CA VAL A 617 4.46 -6.27 33.29
C VAL A 617 5.07 -5.00 33.95
N VAL A 618 6.21 -5.13 34.60
CA VAL A 618 6.89 -4.01 35.27
C VAL A 618 7.34 -2.95 34.27
N THR A 619 7.98 -3.37 33.21
CA THR A 619 8.49 -2.47 32.14
C THR A 619 7.32 -1.85 31.37
N GLY A 620 6.27 -2.62 31.09
CA GLY A 620 5.07 -2.14 30.42
C GLY A 620 4.29 -1.10 31.25
N GLU A 621 4.18 -1.31 32.56
CA GLU A 621 3.61 -0.32 33.47
C GLU A 621 4.45 0.98 33.47
N ARG A 622 5.78 0.86 33.50
CA ARG A 622 6.67 2.03 33.45
C ARG A 622 6.52 2.79 32.15
N LEU A 623 6.56 2.09 30.99
CA LEU A 623 6.34 2.66 29.67
C LEU A 623 4.97 3.34 29.56
N ARG A 624 3.90 2.69 30.04
CA ARG A 624 2.56 3.24 30.07
C ARG A 624 2.49 4.55 30.85
N LYS A 625 3.07 4.59 32.05
CA LYS A 625 3.10 5.79 32.90
C LYS A 625 3.90 6.93 32.25
N LEU A 626 5.01 6.63 31.57
CA LEU A 626 5.78 7.58 30.78
C LEU A 626 4.97 8.14 29.60
N HIS A 627 4.41 7.26 28.80
CA HIS A 627 3.68 7.67 27.59
C HIS A 627 2.34 8.36 27.87
N LEU A 628 1.76 8.13 29.04
CA LEU A 628 0.65 8.94 29.57
C LEU A 628 1.12 10.23 30.23
N MET A 629 2.44 10.52 30.24
CA MET A 629 3.04 11.67 30.92
C MET A 629 2.66 11.77 32.42
N GLN A 630 2.39 10.64 33.07
CA GLN A 630 2.14 10.56 34.52
C GLN A 630 3.41 10.72 35.32
N ILE A 631 4.53 10.36 34.75
CA ILE A 631 5.87 10.50 35.31
C ILE A 631 6.57 11.59 34.51
N LYS A 632 7.11 12.58 35.20
CA LYS A 632 7.88 13.66 34.59
C LYS A 632 9.36 13.33 34.70
N VAL A 633 10.03 13.32 33.57
CA VAL A 633 11.48 13.04 33.44
C VAL A 633 12.09 14.10 32.50
N PRO A 634 12.15 15.37 32.92
CA PRO A 634 12.58 16.45 32.06
C PRO A 634 14.05 16.28 31.69
N ALA A 635 14.36 16.28 30.38
CA ALA A 635 15.72 16.35 29.89
C ALA A 635 16.34 17.74 30.11
N GLU A 636 17.66 17.78 30.24
CA GLU A 636 18.41 19.03 30.32
C GLU A 636 18.58 19.65 28.94
N LEU A 637 17.56 20.38 28.46
CA LEU A 637 17.63 21.14 27.22
C LEU A 637 18.06 22.57 27.50
N MET A 638 18.95 23.11 26.68
CA MET A 638 19.42 24.49 26.77
C MET A 638 19.06 25.29 25.54
N LEU A 639 18.48 26.47 25.75
CA LEU A 639 18.36 27.50 24.72
C LEU A 639 19.67 28.24 24.63
N ASP A 640 20.26 28.40 23.42
CA ASP A 640 21.52 29.09 23.23
C ASP A 640 21.39 30.57 23.66
N PRO A 641 22.08 31.00 24.74
CA PRO A 641 21.97 32.35 25.28
C PRO A 641 22.63 33.41 24.37
N ASN A 642 23.48 32.99 23.45
CA ASN A 642 24.22 33.88 22.55
C ASN A 642 23.41 34.21 21.26
N THR A 643 22.16 33.74 21.17
CA THR A 643 21.27 33.98 20.04
C THR A 643 20.15 34.96 20.43
N PRO A 644 19.61 35.77 19.51
CA PRO A 644 18.47 36.67 19.79
C PRO A 644 17.31 35.91 20.42
N ASP A 645 16.51 36.62 21.22
CA ASP A 645 15.36 36.03 21.93
C ASP A 645 14.11 35.93 21.03
N ASP A 646 14.31 35.26 19.92
CA ASP A 646 13.26 34.95 18.94
C ASP A 646 12.74 33.53 19.16
N MET A 647 11.59 33.43 19.79
CA MET A 647 10.97 32.17 20.19
C MET A 647 9.91 31.67 19.20
N GLU A 648 9.79 32.28 18.02
CA GLU A 648 8.89 31.76 17.00
C GLU A 648 9.39 30.42 16.45
N ILE A 649 8.51 29.42 16.36
CA ILE A 649 8.80 28.10 15.80
C ILE A 649 8.81 28.20 14.28
N GLY A 650 9.98 28.16 13.68
CA GLY A 650 10.19 28.19 12.23
C GLY A 650 10.18 26.82 11.57
N ALA A 651 10.87 26.73 10.44
CA ALA A 651 11.21 25.45 9.82
C ALA A 651 12.44 24.88 10.52
N VAL A 652 12.24 23.97 11.45
CA VAL A 652 13.30 23.40 12.27
C VAL A 652 14.28 22.57 11.46
N LYS A 653 15.55 22.59 11.87
CA LYS A 653 16.62 21.75 11.33
C LYS A 653 17.43 21.16 12.47
N TYR A 654 17.66 19.85 12.43
CA TYR A 654 18.48 19.16 13.42
C TYR A 654 19.81 18.69 12.81
N LYS A 655 20.90 18.96 13.50
CA LYS A 655 22.24 18.48 13.12
C LYS A 655 23.14 18.34 14.35
N ASN A 656 23.71 17.18 14.56
CA ASN A 656 24.73 16.89 15.58
C ASN A 656 24.35 17.38 17.00
N GLY A 657 23.16 17.02 17.48
CA GLY A 657 22.70 17.37 18.83
C GLY A 657 22.11 18.78 18.97
N VAL A 658 22.10 19.56 17.90
CA VAL A 658 21.59 20.93 17.88
C VAL A 658 20.34 21.01 17.02
N LEU A 659 19.23 21.45 17.62
CA LEU A 659 18.00 21.78 16.92
C LEU A 659 17.95 23.29 16.66
N GLN A 660 17.98 23.69 15.41
CA GLN A 660 17.74 25.06 14.99
C GLN A 660 16.24 25.31 14.94
N LEU A 661 15.72 26.13 15.87
CA LEU A 661 14.29 26.43 16.00
C LEU A 661 13.80 27.32 14.85
N ASN A 662 14.61 28.33 14.54
CA ASN A 662 14.40 29.28 13.42
C ASN A 662 15.76 29.79 12.94
N SER A 663 15.83 30.92 12.21
CA SER A 663 17.11 31.53 11.76
C SER A 663 18.02 31.96 12.92
N ASN A 664 17.44 32.27 14.08
CA ASN A 664 18.07 32.96 15.17
C ASN A 664 18.27 32.11 16.43
N LYS A 665 17.39 31.18 16.77
CA LYS A 665 17.36 30.44 18.05
C LYS A 665 17.73 28.98 17.88
N ARG A 666 18.46 28.43 18.86
CA ARG A 666 18.91 27.03 18.87
C ARG A 666 18.58 26.38 20.22
N ILE A 667 18.30 25.07 20.17
CA ILE A 667 18.11 24.22 21.34
C ILE A 667 19.20 23.13 21.27
N THR A 668 19.86 22.87 22.39
CA THR A 668 20.86 21.79 22.54
C THR A 668 20.41 20.80 23.60
N GLY A 669 21.03 19.60 23.63
CA GLY A 669 20.71 18.55 24.57
C GLY A 669 19.83 17.43 24.01
N ILE A 670 19.46 17.46 22.74
CA ILE A 670 18.67 16.39 22.10
C ILE A 670 19.63 15.39 21.44
N SER A 671 19.65 14.14 21.88
CA SER A 671 20.45 13.10 21.25
C SER A 671 19.92 12.74 19.86
N GLN A 672 20.77 12.12 19.02
CA GLN A 672 20.40 11.72 17.68
C GLN A 672 19.31 10.64 17.68
N ASP A 673 19.38 9.71 18.63
CA ASP A 673 18.42 8.61 18.73
C ASP A 673 17.05 9.11 19.16
N VAL A 674 16.98 10.03 20.11
CA VAL A 674 15.73 10.72 20.48
C VAL A 674 15.17 11.52 19.32
N TRP A 675 16.02 12.27 18.59
CA TRP A 675 15.55 13.02 17.42
C TRP A 675 14.95 12.11 16.34
N LYS A 676 15.56 10.94 16.11
CA LYS A 676 15.11 9.97 15.13
C LYS A 676 13.96 9.08 15.60
N TYR A 677 13.62 9.12 16.89
CA TYR A 677 12.63 8.23 17.47
C TYR A 677 11.26 8.40 16.79
N GLN A 678 10.67 7.26 16.41
CA GLN A 678 9.41 7.22 15.68
C GLN A 678 8.33 6.51 16.51
N ILE A 679 7.11 7.04 16.44
CA ILE A 679 5.88 6.35 16.86
C ILE A 679 4.94 6.33 15.66
N GLY A 680 4.64 5.14 15.17
CA GLY A 680 3.98 4.98 13.89
C GLY A 680 4.83 5.57 12.74
N GLY A 681 4.20 6.25 11.82
CA GLY A 681 4.89 6.95 10.70
C GLY A 681 5.41 8.35 11.06
N HIS A 682 5.37 8.75 12.34
CA HIS A 682 5.80 10.07 12.80
C HIS A 682 7.11 10.02 13.58
N GLN A 683 8.10 10.76 13.13
CA GLN A 683 9.23 11.16 13.94
C GLN A 683 8.71 12.19 14.97
N VAL A 684 8.70 11.82 16.26
CA VAL A 684 7.92 12.48 17.32
C VAL A 684 8.22 13.98 17.40
N LEU A 685 9.47 14.36 17.64
CA LEU A 685 9.86 15.76 17.82
C LEU A 685 9.69 16.57 16.53
N ASP A 686 10.15 16.07 15.38
CA ASP A 686 10.02 16.75 14.10
C ASP A 686 8.54 17.02 13.77
N LYS A 687 7.68 16.05 14.06
CA LYS A 687 6.24 16.19 13.83
C LYS A 687 5.62 17.22 14.76
N TRP A 688 6.00 17.23 16.02
CA TRP A 688 5.52 18.22 16.99
C TRP A 688 5.87 19.65 16.53
N PHE A 689 7.14 19.91 16.21
CA PHE A 689 7.58 21.23 15.74
C PHE A 689 6.89 21.66 14.42
N LYS A 690 6.64 20.73 13.52
CA LYS A 690 5.90 21.03 12.27
C LYS A 690 4.45 21.40 12.48
N GLU A 691 3.78 20.79 13.47
CA GLU A 691 2.39 21.07 13.80
C GLU A 691 2.22 22.40 14.56
N HIS A 692 3.30 22.91 15.20
CA HIS A 692 3.32 24.17 15.97
C HIS A 692 4.08 25.30 15.25
N LYS A 693 4.35 25.12 13.95
CA LYS A 693 5.06 26.12 13.16
C LYS A 693 4.29 27.45 13.11
N GLY A 694 4.98 28.56 13.37
CA GLY A 694 4.42 29.91 13.44
C GLY A 694 3.89 30.29 14.84
N GLU A 695 3.92 29.36 15.79
CA GLU A 695 3.59 29.64 17.19
C GLU A 695 4.85 30.09 17.97
N THR A 696 4.64 30.78 19.08
CA THR A 696 5.73 31.14 20.00
C THR A 696 6.00 30.00 20.95
N LEU A 697 7.25 29.56 21.06
CA LEU A 697 7.70 28.58 22.06
C LEU A 697 7.63 29.21 23.45
N THR A 698 6.56 28.91 24.19
CA THR A 698 6.37 29.39 25.57
C THR A 698 7.16 28.54 26.57
N ILE A 699 7.25 28.99 27.82
CA ILE A 699 7.85 28.21 28.91
C ILE A 699 7.14 26.87 29.08
N ASP A 700 5.81 26.85 29.00
CA ASP A 700 5.01 25.63 29.11
C ASP A 700 5.31 24.65 27.96
N SER A 701 5.36 25.13 26.72
CA SER A 701 5.67 24.30 25.56
C SER A 701 7.12 23.83 25.56
N PHE A 702 8.05 24.65 26.03
CA PHE A 702 9.45 24.23 26.22
C PHE A 702 9.59 23.15 27.30
N THR A 703 8.92 23.34 28.46
CA THR A 703 8.85 22.33 29.53
C THR A 703 8.21 21.02 29.03
N HIS A 704 7.18 21.13 28.19
CA HIS A 704 6.59 19.96 27.54
C HIS A 704 7.61 19.22 26.67
N ILE A 705 8.37 19.92 25.84
CA ILE A 705 9.43 19.33 25.01
C ILE A 705 10.52 18.69 25.87
N GLN A 706 10.96 19.34 26.95
CA GLN A 706 11.90 18.74 27.90
C GLN A 706 11.41 17.39 28.43
N ASN A 707 10.15 17.32 28.84
CA ASN A 707 9.52 16.07 29.29
C ASN A 707 9.41 15.04 28.15
N VAL A 708 9.06 15.44 26.93
CA VAL A 708 8.99 14.53 25.77
C VAL A 708 10.38 13.97 25.45
N VAL A 709 11.42 14.78 25.45
CA VAL A 709 12.80 14.32 25.22
C VAL A 709 13.19 13.31 26.28
N GLY A 710 13.03 13.62 27.56
CA GLY A 710 13.44 12.74 28.65
C GLY A 710 12.65 11.42 28.70
N LEU A 711 11.34 11.45 28.42
CA LEU A 711 10.58 10.20 28.35
C LEU A 711 10.97 9.32 27.14
N LEU A 712 11.39 9.93 26.02
CA LEU A 712 11.91 9.19 24.87
C LEU A 712 13.28 8.56 25.17
N GLU A 713 14.15 9.27 25.90
CA GLU A 713 15.43 8.74 26.40
C GLU A 713 15.20 7.52 27.29
N GLU A 714 14.29 7.62 28.25
CA GLU A 714 13.95 6.51 29.14
C GLU A 714 13.27 5.36 28.37
N THR A 715 12.42 5.65 27.39
CA THR A 715 11.80 4.63 26.53
C THR A 715 12.84 3.84 25.75
N ILE A 716 13.85 4.53 25.18
CA ILE A 716 14.99 3.89 24.50
C ILE A 716 15.76 2.99 25.48
N GLY A 717 16.05 3.48 26.68
CA GLY A 717 16.72 2.70 27.71
C GLY A 717 15.94 1.45 28.15
N LEU A 718 14.62 1.57 28.34
CA LEU A 718 13.75 0.42 28.67
C LEU A 718 13.67 -0.60 27.54
N ARG A 719 13.64 -0.18 26.30
CA ARG A 719 13.71 -1.09 25.15
C ARG A 719 15.04 -1.85 25.08
N GLU A 720 16.15 -1.17 25.37
CA GLU A 720 17.44 -1.83 25.42
C GLU A 720 17.53 -2.79 26.62
N TYR A 721 16.96 -2.43 27.76
CA TYR A 721 16.82 -3.33 28.90
C TYR A 721 16.07 -4.63 28.50
N LEU A 722 14.90 -4.50 27.83
CA LEU A 722 14.15 -5.67 27.36
C LEU A 722 14.98 -6.53 26.38
N ARG A 723 15.76 -5.92 25.49
CA ARG A 723 16.68 -6.63 24.58
C ARG A 723 17.69 -7.46 25.35
N ASN A 724 18.26 -6.89 26.41
CA ASN A 724 19.31 -7.56 27.18
C ASN A 724 18.80 -8.75 28.00
N LEU A 725 17.53 -8.77 28.41
CA LEU A 725 16.92 -9.92 29.07
C LEU A 725 16.98 -11.21 28.23
N HIS A 726 17.05 -11.10 26.91
CA HIS A 726 17.18 -12.27 26.01
C HIS A 726 18.63 -12.73 25.84
N ASN A 727 19.62 -11.93 26.20
CA ASN A 727 21.04 -12.28 26.10
C ASN A 727 21.54 -13.00 27.35
N GLU A 728 20.81 -12.88 28.47
CA GLU A 728 21.18 -13.49 29.77
C GLU A 728 20.48 -14.87 29.98
N SER A 729 19.63 -15.27 29.06
CA SER A 729 18.87 -16.51 29.06
C SER A 729 19.34 -17.46 27.94
#